data_d3b2a9bd23393ded5f47ef00d60617ce
#
_entry.id   d3b2a9bd23393ded5f47ef00d60617ce
#
_cell.length_a   1.000
_cell.length_b   1.000
_cell.length_c   1.000
_cell.angle_alpha   90.00
_cell.angle_beta   90.00
_cell.angle_gamma   90.00
#
_symmetry.space_group_name_H-M   'P 1'
#
loop_
_entity.id
_entity.type
_entity.pdbx_description
1 polymer ?
#
loop_
_entity_poly.entity_id
_entity_poly.type
_entity_poly.pdbx_seq_one_letter_code
_entity_poly.pdbx_strand_id
1 'polypeptide(L)'
;MLFGFDPTPRIVAIELGETGTVRVYRREKNGATACDVEKFHPFVWTDADVADLGLTNAERLAGDLKYNWLVTTESWKELISLRNGLKRAGRNFFALSDPVQHYLTHTGRTLFKHLPFEELKRMQIEVLSFSGGDFEATADDHITSIAVSDNTGWEELLEVNPNAIEESEHAAIKRLTTLVKERDPDVIEGHNLFKFDLPLLVARARKLKTKLDWGRSGGFLRSRPSRLQIAEKTIDYPKFTVEGRHFVDTFLLAQFYDVGMRSLSGFERSDVAQHFGLASMAEISQLSGKELQLAWQSDPARYRERALCAVRETRAVADLLSPSYFIQAQIFPYNYQDVIVRGNATRINALFLREYLRQRHSIPEMPMARSFEGGYTDIFFTGVARNVWHCDVASLYPSIMLQFDCFPATDQLQIFRHLLTDLRSFRLRAKSDMRAARDEPEKRYFHALQNTFKILINSFYGYLGFAQGNFADFEAAARVTQIGRDLLKQMIEWLKGQGAQVIEVDTDGIYFVPPGEMAEQSRALSGAEEGRRSPAAIEALRKGLAKELPKGIEVEFDEQFDAMFSYKAKNYALLTSEGEVVIKGGALKSRGLEKFQRLFLEEMIKLLMEEKADAIPALRDEFAHQIRDRAWPIEMLMKTDTLQDSLEKYRQKIAGGNRNRAAAYELALASGRNYKPGDQISYYVKATPKKVAAYEAAKLVTEFNPENRDENVDYYIAKLDDLVKKFGGTKTKAADPRQVNLF
;
A
#
# COMPACT_ATOMS: atom_id res chain seq x y z
N MET A 1 22.14 -12.29 9.24
CA MET A 1 22.11 -11.51 7.99
C MET A 1 20.89 -10.59 7.93
N LEU A 2 19.65 -11.09 8.00
CA LEU A 2 18.43 -10.30 7.73
C LEU A 2 18.33 -9.03 8.60
N PHE A 3 18.49 -9.10 9.91
CA PHE A 3 18.36 -8.01 10.87
C PHE A 3 19.63 -7.15 11.06
N GLY A 4 20.49 -7.09 10.06
CA GLY A 4 21.79 -6.44 10.18
C GLY A 4 22.79 -7.23 11.06
N PHE A 5 24.03 -6.77 11.09
CA PHE A 5 25.10 -7.48 11.82
C PHE A 5 25.57 -6.76 13.09
N ASP A 6 25.21 -5.51 13.28
CA ASP A 6 25.48 -4.76 14.51
C ASP A 6 24.41 -5.08 15.57
N PRO A 7 24.78 -5.43 16.83
CA PRO A 7 23.84 -5.83 17.86
C PRO A 7 23.20 -4.67 18.61
N THR A 8 23.57 -3.40 18.34
CA THR A 8 23.09 -2.23 19.09
C THR A 8 21.56 -2.18 19.18
N PRO A 9 20.97 -2.24 20.39
CA PRO A 9 19.52 -2.29 20.54
C PRO A 9 18.89 -0.90 20.55
N ARG A 10 17.58 -0.86 20.31
CA ARG A 10 16.67 0.25 20.61
C ARG A 10 17.05 1.58 19.95
N ILE A 11 17.72 1.56 18.80
CA ILE A 11 17.97 2.75 17.98
C ILE A 11 16.63 3.22 17.43
N VAL A 12 16.23 4.46 17.75
CA VAL A 12 14.95 5.02 17.33
C VAL A 12 15.10 6.06 16.22
N ALA A 13 16.25 6.68 16.07
CA ALA A 13 16.54 7.57 14.96
C ALA A 13 18.05 7.76 14.76
N ILE A 14 18.42 8.15 13.53
CA ILE A 14 19.80 8.46 13.15
C ILE A 14 19.79 9.76 12.36
N GLU A 15 20.78 10.60 12.63
CA GLU A 15 20.96 11.87 11.95
C GLU A 15 22.42 12.08 11.58
N LEU A 16 22.70 12.40 10.31
CA LEU A 16 24.01 12.79 9.85
C LEU A 16 24.15 14.32 9.88
N GLY A 17 25.17 14.79 10.60
CA GLY A 17 25.61 16.18 10.54
C GLY A 17 26.49 16.48 9.32
N GLU A 18 26.64 17.77 9.00
CA GLU A 18 27.41 18.20 7.81
C GLU A 18 28.90 17.85 7.86
N THR A 19 29.45 17.71 9.05
CA THR A 19 30.89 17.52 9.33
C THR A 19 31.30 16.05 9.48
N GLY A 20 30.51 15.09 9.00
CA GLY A 20 30.80 13.66 9.16
C GLY A 20 30.47 13.10 10.54
N THR A 21 29.80 13.87 11.38
CA THR A 21 29.28 13.40 12.67
C THR A 21 27.92 12.76 12.49
N VAL A 22 27.66 11.70 13.25
CA VAL A 22 26.36 11.00 13.29
C VAL A 22 25.83 11.02 14.71
N ARG A 23 24.58 11.44 14.89
CA ARG A 23 23.84 11.28 16.12
C ARG A 23 22.96 10.05 16.06
N VAL A 24 23.15 9.15 17.00
CA VAL A 24 22.37 7.90 17.14
C VAL A 24 21.49 8.04 18.38
N TYR A 25 20.19 8.17 18.17
CA TYR A 25 19.22 8.28 19.25
C TYR A 25 18.73 6.89 19.64
N ARG A 26 18.81 6.57 20.94
CA ARG A 26 18.35 5.30 21.50
C ARG A 26 17.29 5.53 22.57
N ARG A 27 16.28 4.67 22.60
CA ARG A 27 15.25 4.66 23.65
C ARG A 27 15.68 3.75 24.78
N GLU A 28 16.00 4.34 25.92
CA GLU A 28 16.34 3.61 27.13
C GLU A 28 15.12 2.87 27.71
N LYS A 29 15.34 1.87 28.57
CA LYS A 29 14.26 1.10 29.21
C LYS A 29 13.35 1.94 30.12
N ASN A 30 13.86 3.02 30.68
CA ASN A 30 13.09 3.99 31.47
C ASN A 30 12.29 4.99 30.62
N GLY A 31 12.34 4.85 29.28
CA GLY A 31 11.65 5.72 28.33
C GLY A 31 12.40 7.03 28.00
N ALA A 32 13.59 7.28 28.57
CA ALA A 32 14.43 8.42 28.21
C ALA A 32 15.08 8.22 26.82
N THR A 33 15.49 9.31 26.18
CA THR A 33 16.26 9.27 24.93
C THR A 33 17.73 9.54 25.24
N ALA A 34 18.61 8.58 24.92
CA ALA A 34 20.05 8.76 24.86
C ALA A 34 20.47 9.15 23.45
N CYS A 35 21.56 9.93 23.34
CA CYS A 35 22.14 10.34 22.08
C CYS A 35 23.64 10.09 22.10
N ASP A 36 24.09 9.15 21.28
CA ASP A 36 25.52 8.90 21.05
C ASP A 36 25.98 9.69 19.82
N VAL A 37 27.19 10.23 19.85
CA VAL A 37 27.78 10.97 18.74
C VAL A 37 29.01 10.23 18.25
N GLU A 38 29.02 9.91 16.96
CA GLU A 38 30.06 9.11 16.31
C GLU A 38 30.61 9.84 15.08
N LYS A 39 31.78 9.44 14.61
CA LYS A 39 32.29 9.83 13.28
C LYS A 39 31.89 8.79 12.26
N PHE A 40 31.58 9.26 11.06
CA PHE A 40 31.24 8.42 9.93
C PHE A 40 31.90 8.98 8.66
N HIS A 41 32.47 8.09 7.86
CA HIS A 41 33.09 8.38 6.58
C HIS A 41 32.16 7.94 5.44
N PRO A 42 31.44 8.83 4.79
CA PRO A 42 30.61 8.50 3.63
C PRO A 42 31.47 7.96 2.48
N PHE A 43 30.90 7.13 1.63
CA PHE A 43 31.62 6.37 0.61
C PHE A 43 30.90 6.33 -0.74
N VAL A 44 31.62 5.98 -1.78
CA VAL A 44 31.11 5.73 -3.13
C VAL A 44 31.86 4.54 -3.75
N TRP A 45 31.13 3.73 -4.53
CA TRP A 45 31.77 2.69 -5.33
C TRP A 45 32.17 3.23 -6.71
N THR A 46 33.35 2.89 -7.20
CA THR A 46 33.87 3.27 -8.51
C THR A 46 34.37 2.05 -9.30
N ASP A 47 34.44 2.18 -10.61
CA ASP A 47 34.94 1.10 -11.50
C ASP A 47 36.45 1.15 -11.73
N ALA A 48 37.14 2.15 -11.23
CA ALA A 48 38.58 2.34 -11.32
C ALA A 48 39.12 3.09 -10.09
N ASP A 49 40.43 3.00 -9.88
CA ASP A 49 41.14 3.85 -8.95
C ASP A 49 40.94 5.33 -9.31
N VAL A 50 40.86 6.16 -8.30
CA VAL A 50 40.65 7.62 -8.40
C VAL A 50 41.85 8.42 -7.85
N ALA A 51 42.99 7.81 -7.73
CA ALA A 51 44.23 8.46 -7.27
C ALA A 51 44.64 9.61 -8.17
N ASP A 52 44.34 9.56 -9.46
CA ASP A 52 44.51 10.62 -10.44
C ASP A 52 43.67 11.88 -10.15
N LEU A 53 42.65 11.75 -9.33
CA LEU A 53 41.83 12.87 -8.85
C LEU A 53 42.31 13.44 -7.50
N GLY A 54 43.49 13.02 -7.02
CA GLY A 54 44.08 13.46 -5.75
C GLY A 54 43.43 12.83 -4.52
N LEU A 55 42.75 11.71 -4.68
CA LEU A 55 42.06 10.99 -3.60
C LEU A 55 42.91 9.82 -3.13
N THR A 56 43.24 9.78 -1.84
CA THR A 56 44.10 8.77 -1.24
C THR A 56 43.36 7.69 -0.48
N ASN A 57 42.05 7.89 -0.23
CA ASN A 57 41.21 6.98 0.58
C ASN A 57 40.40 6.03 -0.32
N ALA A 58 41.06 5.38 -1.28
CA ALA A 58 40.49 4.39 -2.17
C ALA A 58 40.97 2.99 -1.78
N GLU A 59 40.04 2.06 -1.65
CA GLU A 59 40.29 0.64 -1.34
C GLU A 59 39.80 -0.23 -2.48
N ARG A 60 40.62 -1.17 -2.93
CA ARG A 60 40.19 -2.18 -3.90
C ARG A 60 39.40 -3.29 -3.20
N LEU A 61 38.20 -3.54 -3.70
CA LEU A 61 37.31 -4.56 -3.20
C LEU A 61 37.65 -5.94 -3.82
N ALA A 62 37.24 -7.02 -3.13
CA ALA A 62 37.33 -8.38 -3.66
C ALA A 62 36.36 -8.58 -4.83
N GLY A 63 36.62 -9.60 -5.66
CA GLY A 63 35.80 -9.90 -6.85
C GLY A 63 36.09 -8.99 -8.05
N ASP A 64 35.41 -9.26 -9.14
CA ASP A 64 35.64 -8.71 -10.47
C ASP A 64 34.41 -8.01 -11.07
N LEU A 65 33.41 -7.70 -10.23
CA LEU A 65 32.22 -6.99 -10.69
C LEU A 65 32.53 -5.51 -11.01
N LYS A 66 31.63 -4.83 -11.70
CA LYS A 66 31.82 -3.51 -12.30
C LYS A 66 32.41 -2.47 -11.34
N TYR A 67 31.86 -2.35 -10.15
CA TYR A 67 32.32 -1.38 -9.17
C TYR A 67 33.19 -2.07 -8.12
N ASN A 68 34.48 -2.09 -8.35
CA ASN A 68 35.47 -2.84 -7.56
C ASN A 68 36.43 -1.96 -6.73
N TRP A 69 36.13 -0.68 -6.60
CA TRP A 69 36.79 0.24 -5.70
C TRP A 69 35.79 0.92 -4.77
N LEU A 70 36.20 1.14 -3.54
CA LEU A 70 35.45 1.89 -2.53
C LEU A 70 36.25 3.13 -2.15
N VAL A 71 35.67 4.31 -2.36
CA VAL A 71 36.27 5.60 -2.03
C VAL A 71 35.53 6.20 -0.85
N THR A 72 36.26 6.55 0.22
CA THR A 72 35.68 7.16 1.42
C THR A 72 36.03 8.65 1.50
N THR A 73 35.18 9.43 2.15
CA THR A 73 35.35 10.89 2.35
C THR A 73 35.15 11.23 3.82
N GLU A 74 35.66 12.40 4.25
CA GLU A 74 35.57 12.84 5.66
C GLU A 74 34.17 13.39 6.01
N SER A 75 33.38 13.79 5.01
CA SER A 75 32.07 14.38 5.26
C SER A 75 31.09 14.15 4.10
N TRP A 76 29.81 14.32 4.38
CA TRP A 76 28.77 14.28 3.36
C TRP A 76 28.95 15.35 2.28
N LYS A 77 29.44 16.54 2.67
CA LYS A 77 29.73 17.62 1.74
C LYS A 77 30.83 17.24 0.75
N GLU A 78 31.89 16.60 1.24
CA GLU A 78 32.97 16.10 0.38
C GLU A 78 32.49 14.99 -0.55
N LEU A 79 31.64 14.06 -0.07
CA LEU A 79 31.03 13.05 -0.93
C LEU A 79 30.26 13.68 -2.09
N ILE A 80 29.46 14.71 -1.84
CA ILE A 80 28.72 15.43 -2.89
C ILE A 80 29.71 16.05 -3.88
N SER A 81 30.76 16.67 -3.41
CA SER A 81 31.82 17.28 -4.25
C SER A 81 32.53 16.23 -5.09
N LEU A 82 32.88 15.08 -4.50
CA LEU A 82 33.46 13.94 -5.19
C LEU A 82 32.56 13.41 -6.30
N ARG A 83 31.30 13.16 -6.00
CA ARG A 83 30.32 12.68 -7.00
C ARG A 83 30.20 13.64 -8.19
N ASN A 84 30.20 14.95 -7.94
CA ASN A 84 30.18 15.96 -8.99
C ASN A 84 31.50 15.97 -9.80
N GLY A 85 32.62 15.71 -9.16
CA GLY A 85 33.93 15.55 -9.80
C GLY A 85 33.98 14.34 -10.71
N LEU A 86 33.57 13.17 -10.20
CA LEU A 86 33.49 11.90 -10.96
C LEU A 86 32.59 12.05 -12.18
N LYS A 87 31.43 12.68 -12.01
CA LYS A 87 30.50 12.93 -13.13
C LYS A 87 31.11 13.83 -14.21
N ARG A 88 31.83 14.91 -13.83
CA ARG A 88 32.52 15.80 -14.77
C ARG A 88 33.66 15.08 -15.50
N ALA A 89 34.36 14.19 -14.80
CA ALA A 89 35.44 13.39 -15.37
C ALA A 89 34.95 12.19 -16.21
N GLY A 90 33.62 12.00 -16.36
CA GLY A 90 33.05 10.87 -17.10
C GLY A 90 33.33 9.51 -16.47
N ARG A 91 33.64 9.45 -15.17
CA ARG A 91 33.91 8.20 -14.44
C ARG A 91 32.58 7.53 -14.01
N ASN A 92 32.55 6.20 -14.10
CA ASN A 92 31.43 5.42 -13.61
C ASN A 92 31.51 5.28 -12.10
N PHE A 93 30.39 5.51 -11.43
CA PHE A 93 30.29 5.31 -9.98
C PHE A 93 28.87 4.95 -9.58
N PHE A 94 28.74 4.29 -8.44
CA PHE A 94 27.48 4.03 -7.77
C PHE A 94 27.51 4.63 -6.37
N ALA A 95 26.50 5.41 -6.01
CA ALA A 95 26.39 6.05 -4.71
C ALA A 95 24.95 6.03 -4.20
N LEU A 96 24.79 5.70 -2.91
CA LEU A 96 23.52 5.89 -2.22
C LEU A 96 23.19 7.37 -2.11
N SER A 97 21.94 7.74 -2.21
CA SER A 97 21.51 9.14 -2.19
C SER A 97 21.11 9.65 -0.81
N ASP A 98 20.82 8.73 0.11
CA ASP A 98 20.33 9.05 1.46
C ASP A 98 21.45 8.87 2.50
N PRO A 99 21.75 9.90 3.33
CA PRO A 99 22.83 9.83 4.31
C PRO A 99 22.62 8.76 5.38
N VAL A 100 21.39 8.58 5.85
CA VAL A 100 21.07 7.58 6.87
C VAL A 100 21.22 6.18 6.31
N GLN A 101 20.78 5.97 5.07
CA GLN A 101 21.01 4.69 4.37
C GLN A 101 22.50 4.36 4.24
N HIS A 102 23.34 5.34 3.93
CA HIS A 102 24.81 5.15 3.90
C HIS A 102 25.34 4.61 5.23
N TYR A 103 24.99 5.30 6.32
CA TYR A 103 25.43 4.92 7.65
C TYR A 103 24.94 3.53 8.05
N LEU A 104 23.64 3.24 7.88
CA LEU A 104 23.06 1.95 8.22
C LEU A 104 23.61 0.80 7.36
N THR A 105 23.86 1.06 6.08
CA THR A 105 24.47 0.08 5.16
C THR A 105 25.90 -0.25 5.58
N HIS A 106 26.69 0.75 5.98
CA HIS A 106 28.08 0.58 6.40
C HIS A 106 28.20 -0.12 7.76
N THR A 107 27.42 0.32 8.74
CA THR A 107 27.51 -0.19 10.11
C THR A 107 26.76 -1.50 10.33
N GLY A 108 25.80 -1.84 9.45
CA GLY A 108 24.91 -2.98 9.66
C GLY A 108 23.90 -2.78 10.78
N ARG A 109 23.78 -1.57 11.30
CA ARG A 109 22.73 -1.19 12.26
C ARG A 109 21.37 -1.17 11.59
N THR A 110 20.33 -1.38 12.40
CA THR A 110 18.93 -1.24 12.00
C THR A 110 18.16 -0.52 13.09
N LEU A 111 17.04 0.08 12.74
CA LEU A 111 16.19 0.74 13.74
C LEU A 111 15.42 -0.28 14.57
N PHE A 112 15.00 0.09 15.74
CA PHE A 112 14.03 -0.59 16.63
C PHE A 112 14.40 -2.02 17.05
N LYS A 113 15.65 -2.45 16.87
CA LYS A 113 16.09 -3.78 17.32
C LYS A 113 15.87 -3.94 18.82
N HIS A 114 15.23 -5.02 19.25
CA HIS A 114 14.86 -5.28 20.65
C HIS A 114 14.01 -4.17 21.32
N LEU A 115 13.26 -3.42 20.54
CA LEU A 115 12.24 -2.47 21.00
C LEU A 115 10.86 -3.05 20.65
N PRO A 116 9.96 -3.29 21.60
CA PRO A 116 8.57 -3.61 21.32
C PRO A 116 7.86 -2.42 20.64
N PHE A 117 6.88 -2.72 19.77
CA PHE A 117 6.15 -1.66 19.06
C PHE A 117 5.38 -0.75 20.04
N GLU A 118 4.88 -1.31 21.12
CA GLU A 118 4.14 -0.62 22.16
C GLU A 118 5.03 0.37 22.98
N GLU A 119 6.34 0.12 23.03
CA GLU A 119 7.30 1.00 23.69
C GLU A 119 7.83 2.13 22.79
N LEU A 120 7.56 2.07 21.47
CA LEU A 120 7.85 3.15 20.55
C LEU A 120 6.95 4.34 20.88
N LYS A 121 7.52 5.49 21.20
CA LYS A 121 6.75 6.69 21.52
C LYS A 121 6.15 7.27 20.24
N ARG A 122 4.84 7.19 20.12
CA ARG A 122 4.09 7.65 18.95
C ARG A 122 3.10 8.73 19.35
N MET A 123 3.09 9.83 18.63
CA MET A 123 2.20 10.97 18.86
C MET A 123 1.34 11.16 17.61
N GLN A 124 0.04 11.24 17.76
CA GLN A 124 -0.89 11.53 16.69
C GLN A 124 -1.26 13.01 16.73
N ILE A 125 -1.33 13.63 15.57
CA ILE A 125 -1.79 15.00 15.38
C ILE A 125 -2.86 15.07 14.31
N GLU A 126 -3.83 15.95 14.52
CA GLU A 126 -4.87 16.30 13.54
C GLU A 126 -5.10 17.80 13.60
N VAL A 127 -5.05 18.45 12.44
CA VAL A 127 -5.27 19.89 12.32
C VAL A 127 -6.60 20.14 11.68
N LEU A 128 -7.50 20.80 12.38
CA LEU A 128 -8.79 21.22 11.84
C LEU A 128 -8.71 22.68 11.40
N SER A 129 -9.32 23.00 10.25
CA SER A 129 -9.32 24.34 9.68
C SER A 129 -10.68 24.69 9.09
N PHE A 130 -10.89 25.97 8.76
CA PHE A 130 -12.13 26.44 8.14
C PHE A 130 -12.40 25.84 6.75
N SER A 131 -11.38 25.48 6.01
CA SER A 131 -11.56 24.93 4.66
C SER A 131 -12.25 23.58 4.65
N GLY A 132 -12.26 22.86 5.79
CA GLY A 132 -13.09 21.67 6.10
C GLY A 132 -13.24 20.62 5.00
N GLY A 133 -12.34 20.56 4.04
CA GLY A 133 -12.47 19.70 2.89
C GLY A 133 -11.14 19.16 2.38
N ASP A 134 -11.22 18.22 1.49
CA ASP A 134 -10.15 17.41 0.87
C ASP A 134 -9.09 18.19 0.06
N PHE A 135 -8.94 19.47 0.30
CA PHE A 135 -8.12 20.36 -0.50
C PHE A 135 -6.89 20.84 0.27
N GLU A 136 -5.81 21.09 -0.43
CA GLU A 136 -4.65 21.76 0.16
C GLU A 136 -5.10 23.02 0.89
N ALA A 137 -4.86 23.07 2.20
CA ALA A 137 -5.10 24.25 2.99
C ALA A 137 -4.21 25.38 2.46
N THR A 138 -4.80 26.56 2.30
CA THR A 138 -4.07 27.76 1.90
C THR A 138 -3.51 28.46 3.12
N ALA A 139 -2.54 29.36 2.93
CA ALA A 139 -2.01 30.19 4.00
C ALA A 139 -3.08 31.13 4.64
N ASP A 140 -4.22 31.28 3.99
CA ASP A 140 -5.34 32.11 4.46
C ASP A 140 -6.34 31.30 5.30
N ASP A 141 -6.28 29.98 5.26
CA ASP A 141 -7.12 29.10 6.07
C ASP A 141 -6.64 29.10 7.53
N HIS A 142 -7.53 29.49 8.45
CA HIS A 142 -7.22 29.50 9.87
C HIS A 142 -7.36 28.10 10.47
N ILE A 143 -6.44 27.76 11.39
CA ILE A 143 -6.61 26.58 12.24
C ILE A 143 -7.71 26.86 13.25
N THR A 144 -8.64 25.92 13.40
CA THR A 144 -9.72 26.00 14.40
C THR A 144 -9.40 25.20 15.66
N SER A 145 -8.63 24.14 15.53
CA SER A 145 -8.04 23.40 16.65
C SER A 145 -6.93 22.47 16.16
N ILE A 146 -6.10 22.01 17.11
CA ILE A 146 -5.13 20.94 16.90
C ILE A 146 -5.41 19.88 17.96
N ALA A 147 -5.86 18.70 17.54
CA ALA A 147 -5.99 17.56 18.43
C ALA A 147 -4.68 16.78 18.46
N VAL A 148 -4.27 16.37 19.66
CA VAL A 148 -3.04 15.62 19.89
C VAL A 148 -3.35 14.41 20.77
N SER A 149 -2.78 13.27 20.46
CA SER A 149 -2.80 12.08 21.34
C SER A 149 -1.47 11.35 21.30
N ASP A 150 -1.29 10.37 22.17
CA ASP A 150 -0.18 9.44 22.08
C ASP A 150 -0.63 7.98 22.29
N ASN A 151 0.29 7.04 22.08
CA ASN A 151 -0.01 5.61 22.23
C ASN A 151 -0.18 5.14 23.68
N THR A 152 -0.08 6.03 24.69
CA THR A 152 -0.44 5.72 26.08
C THR A 152 -1.92 6.01 26.38
N GLY A 153 -2.64 6.63 25.45
CA GLY A 153 -4.03 7.05 25.62
C GLY A 153 -4.20 8.49 26.12
N TRP A 154 -3.10 9.23 26.29
CA TRP A 154 -3.18 10.65 26.60
C TRP A 154 -3.68 11.46 25.39
N GLU A 155 -4.50 12.49 25.66
CA GLU A 155 -5.10 13.36 24.64
C GLU A 155 -5.14 14.81 25.13
N GLU A 156 -4.92 15.77 24.24
CA GLU A 156 -5.08 17.22 24.48
C GLU A 156 -5.65 17.87 23.23
N LEU A 157 -6.66 18.74 23.39
CA LEU A 157 -7.20 19.56 22.33
C LEU A 157 -6.73 21.01 22.50
N LEU A 158 -6.01 21.51 21.51
CA LEU A 158 -5.54 22.89 21.46
C LEU A 158 -6.57 23.71 20.67
N GLU A 159 -7.46 24.37 21.39
CA GLU A 159 -8.58 25.10 20.79
C GLU A 159 -8.17 26.51 20.38
N VAL A 160 -8.69 26.96 19.22
CA VAL A 160 -8.59 28.32 18.75
C VAL A 160 -9.90 29.05 19.05
N ASN A 161 -9.81 30.20 19.73
CA ASN A 161 -10.95 31.00 20.11
C ASN A 161 -11.50 31.75 18.88
N PRO A 162 -12.78 31.54 18.49
CA PRO A 162 -13.39 32.25 17.36
C PRO A 162 -13.37 33.78 17.46
N ASN A 163 -13.30 34.32 18.71
CA ASN A 163 -13.28 35.76 18.94
C ASN A 163 -11.86 36.37 19.01
N ALA A 164 -10.81 35.52 19.00
CA ALA A 164 -9.41 35.93 19.08
C ALA A 164 -8.53 34.96 18.28
N ILE A 165 -8.83 34.78 16.99
CA ILE A 165 -8.28 33.71 16.15
C ILE A 165 -6.75 33.75 16.10
N GLU A 166 -6.15 34.86 15.66
CA GLU A 166 -4.69 34.93 15.46
C GLU A 166 -3.87 34.70 16.73
N GLU A 167 -4.33 35.26 17.86
CA GLU A 167 -3.66 35.13 19.15
C GLU A 167 -3.75 33.68 19.67
N SER A 168 -4.94 33.10 19.64
CA SER A 168 -5.18 31.74 20.13
C SER A 168 -4.58 30.68 19.20
N GLU A 169 -4.58 30.90 17.88
CA GLU A 169 -3.90 30.04 16.91
C GLU A 169 -2.37 30.04 17.13
N HIS A 170 -1.79 31.23 17.37
CA HIS A 170 -0.38 31.34 17.76
C HIS A 170 -0.08 30.55 19.03
N ALA A 171 -0.93 30.69 20.05
CA ALA A 171 -0.79 29.97 21.31
C ALA A 171 -0.90 28.43 21.10
N ALA A 172 -1.85 27.97 20.28
CA ALA A 172 -2.03 26.55 19.95
C ALA A 172 -0.81 25.95 19.24
N ILE A 173 -0.27 26.62 18.21
CA ILE A 173 0.93 26.15 17.48
C ILE A 173 2.16 26.12 18.41
N LYS A 174 2.31 27.12 19.30
CA LYS A 174 3.37 27.16 20.28
C LYS A 174 3.23 26.02 21.31
N ARG A 175 2.01 25.76 21.78
CA ARG A 175 1.75 24.64 22.72
C ARG A 175 2.03 23.31 22.06
N LEU A 176 1.63 23.09 20.79
CA LEU A 176 1.98 21.89 20.05
C LEU A 176 3.49 21.67 19.99
N THR A 177 4.28 22.73 19.70
CA THR A 177 5.74 22.64 19.69
C THR A 177 6.30 22.26 21.06
N THR A 178 5.71 22.79 22.12
CA THR A 178 6.07 22.43 23.50
C THR A 178 5.76 20.97 23.79
N LEU A 179 4.57 20.49 23.40
CA LEU A 179 4.15 19.09 23.58
C LEU A 179 5.07 18.10 22.84
N VAL A 180 5.48 18.42 21.62
CA VAL A 180 6.45 17.60 20.88
C VAL A 180 7.77 17.47 21.63
N LYS A 181 8.23 18.52 22.31
CA LYS A 181 9.46 18.50 23.10
C LYS A 181 9.27 17.76 24.45
N GLU A 182 8.18 18.01 25.14
CA GLU A 182 7.86 17.40 26.45
C GLU A 182 7.60 15.89 26.33
N ARG A 183 6.80 15.47 25.34
CA ARG A 183 6.43 14.07 25.10
C ARG A 183 7.54 13.27 24.42
N ASP A 184 8.42 13.94 23.70
CA ASP A 184 9.55 13.37 22.98
C ASP A 184 9.18 12.15 22.10
N PRO A 185 8.22 12.27 21.13
CA PRO A 185 7.85 11.14 20.29
C PRO A 185 9.00 10.72 19.36
N ASP A 186 9.10 9.42 19.10
CA ASP A 186 9.95 8.86 18.06
C ASP A 186 9.30 9.02 16.69
N VAL A 187 7.97 8.93 16.67
CA VAL A 187 7.13 9.00 15.48
C VAL A 187 5.99 9.96 15.69
N ILE A 188 5.76 10.84 14.72
CA ILE A 188 4.58 11.70 14.63
C ILE A 188 3.70 11.14 13.51
N GLU A 189 2.45 10.82 13.84
CA GLU A 189 1.48 10.18 12.96
C GLU A 189 0.32 11.13 12.67
N GLY A 190 -0.25 11.07 11.48
CA GLY A 190 -1.45 11.80 11.08
C GLY A 190 -2.11 11.13 9.88
N HIS A 191 -3.32 11.56 9.55
CA HIS A 191 -4.01 11.07 8.36
C HIS A 191 -4.08 12.19 7.31
N ASN A 192 -3.45 11.95 6.14
CA ASN A 192 -3.15 12.98 5.13
C ASN A 192 -2.16 14.04 5.64
N LEU A 193 -1.27 13.61 6.51
CA LEU A 193 -0.31 14.43 7.25
C LEU A 193 0.57 15.27 6.33
N PHE A 194 1.08 14.66 5.25
CA PHE A 194 2.02 15.32 4.34
C PHE A 194 1.37 16.34 3.41
N LYS A 195 0.10 16.12 3.02
CA LYS A 195 -0.59 17.01 2.09
C LYS A 195 -1.46 18.06 2.78
N PHE A 196 -1.88 17.83 4.02
CA PHE A 196 -2.79 18.71 4.74
C PHE A 196 -2.18 19.29 6.03
N ASP A 197 -1.99 18.49 7.08
CA ASP A 197 -1.66 19.01 8.41
C ASP A 197 -0.33 19.79 8.45
N LEU A 198 0.76 19.17 7.98
CA LEU A 198 2.08 19.80 8.04
C LEU A 198 2.22 21.01 7.11
N PRO A 199 1.72 21.00 5.86
CA PRO A 199 1.69 22.19 5.03
C PRO A 199 0.95 23.37 5.66
N LEU A 200 -0.24 23.11 6.23
CA LEU A 200 -1.03 24.13 6.92
C LEU A 200 -0.29 24.69 8.14
N LEU A 201 0.20 23.81 9.02
CA LEU A 201 0.99 24.22 10.19
C LEU A 201 2.19 25.08 9.81
N VAL A 202 2.94 24.71 8.76
CA VAL A 202 4.10 25.49 8.29
C VAL A 202 3.66 26.85 7.74
N ALA A 203 2.58 26.91 6.95
CA ALA A 203 2.05 28.14 6.39
C ALA A 203 1.60 29.10 7.49
N ARG A 204 0.82 28.59 8.47
CA ARG A 204 0.32 29.38 9.60
C ARG A 204 1.43 29.80 10.54
N ALA A 205 2.33 28.90 10.89
CA ALA A 205 3.51 29.21 11.73
C ALA A 205 4.38 30.31 11.12
N ARG A 206 4.56 30.31 9.79
CA ARG A 206 5.28 31.37 9.07
C ARG A 206 4.55 32.71 9.16
N LYS A 207 3.21 32.74 8.93
CA LYS A 207 2.38 33.94 9.03
C LYS A 207 2.42 34.54 10.45
N LEU A 208 2.32 33.67 11.45
CA LEU A 208 2.31 34.06 12.88
C LEU A 208 3.72 34.19 13.49
N LYS A 209 4.79 34.05 12.69
CA LYS A 209 6.21 34.10 13.12
C LYS A 209 6.54 33.13 14.25
N THR A 210 5.89 31.98 14.28
CA THR A 210 6.12 30.90 15.26
C THR A 210 7.13 29.90 14.72
N LYS A 211 7.99 29.36 15.59
CA LYS A 211 9.01 28.36 15.22
C LYS A 211 8.46 26.95 15.40
N LEU A 212 8.68 26.09 14.42
CA LEU A 212 8.41 24.64 14.49
C LEU A 212 9.76 23.90 14.64
N ASP A 213 10.42 24.11 15.77
CA ASP A 213 11.71 23.52 16.12
C ASP A 213 11.53 22.18 16.86
N TRP A 214 10.95 21.22 16.12
CA TRP A 214 10.56 19.90 16.64
C TRP A 214 11.70 18.89 16.70
N GLY A 215 12.87 19.22 16.16
CA GLY A 215 14.03 18.34 16.17
C GLY A 215 14.61 18.13 17.58
N ARG A 216 15.11 16.93 17.87
CA ARG A 216 15.76 16.59 19.14
C ARG A 216 17.00 17.41 19.41
N SER A 217 17.71 17.84 18.37
CA SER A 217 18.84 18.77 18.45
C SER A 217 18.44 20.24 18.23
N GLY A 218 17.15 20.56 18.26
CA GLY A 218 16.63 21.91 18.03
C GLY A 218 16.45 22.27 16.56
N GLY A 219 16.55 21.31 15.67
CA GLY A 219 16.32 21.48 14.24
C GLY A 219 14.88 21.79 13.88
N PHE A 220 14.71 22.57 12.79
CA PHE A 220 13.38 22.94 12.29
C PHE A 220 12.78 21.87 11.40
N LEU A 221 11.46 21.86 11.35
CA LEU A 221 10.68 21.10 10.36
C LEU A 221 11.07 21.58 8.94
N ARG A 222 11.47 20.64 8.09
CA ARG A 222 11.88 20.90 6.69
C ARG A 222 11.01 20.11 5.75
N SER A 223 10.75 20.67 4.56
CA SER A 223 10.05 19.96 3.50
C SER A 223 10.79 20.02 2.18
N ARG A 224 10.62 19.00 1.36
CA ARG A 224 11.10 18.99 -0.02
C ARG A 224 10.07 18.29 -0.92
N PRO A 225 9.96 18.73 -2.20
CA PRO A 225 9.14 17.99 -3.16
C PRO A 225 9.62 16.54 -3.26
N SER A 226 8.68 15.61 -3.27
CA SER A 226 8.96 14.19 -3.38
C SER A 226 7.87 13.51 -4.21
N ARG A 227 8.19 12.33 -4.69
CA ARG A 227 7.28 11.52 -5.52
C ARG A 227 7.25 10.10 -5.00
N LEU A 228 6.05 9.54 -4.96
CA LEU A 228 5.78 8.19 -4.51
C LEU A 228 4.98 7.47 -5.58
N GLN A 229 5.31 6.21 -5.84
CA GLN A 229 4.52 5.34 -6.69
C GLN A 229 3.79 4.32 -5.83
N ILE A 230 2.46 4.27 -5.99
CA ILE A 230 1.58 3.27 -5.37
C ILE A 230 0.87 2.52 -6.50
N ALA A 231 1.25 1.27 -6.74
CA ALA A 231 0.85 0.50 -7.92
C ALA A 231 1.15 1.30 -9.22
N GLU A 232 0.12 1.59 -10.01
CA GLU A 232 0.25 2.35 -11.27
C GLU A 232 0.17 3.88 -11.08
N LYS A 233 -0.14 4.34 -9.85
CA LYS A 233 -0.34 5.76 -9.55
C LYS A 233 0.95 6.40 -9.06
N THR A 234 1.27 7.56 -9.60
CA THR A 234 2.33 8.43 -9.08
C THR A 234 1.70 9.57 -8.28
N ILE A 235 2.16 9.76 -7.06
CA ILE A 235 1.68 10.78 -6.13
C ILE A 235 2.81 11.74 -5.84
N ASP A 236 2.62 13.01 -6.16
CA ASP A 236 3.51 14.08 -5.74
C ASP A 236 3.09 14.57 -4.35
N TYR A 237 4.04 14.69 -3.43
CA TYR A 237 3.79 15.14 -2.07
C TYR A 237 4.99 15.87 -1.48
N PRO A 238 4.82 16.81 -0.54
CA PRO A 238 5.92 17.39 0.20
C PRO A 238 6.39 16.41 1.28
N LYS A 239 7.59 15.85 1.11
CA LYS A 239 8.20 15.02 2.14
C LYS A 239 8.73 15.90 3.26
N PHE A 240 8.13 15.79 4.44
CA PHE A 240 8.60 16.47 5.64
C PHE A 240 9.63 15.62 6.38
N THR A 241 10.58 16.28 7.00
CA THR A 241 11.62 15.67 7.83
C THR A 241 11.95 16.60 9.01
N VAL A 242 12.29 16.01 10.14
CA VAL A 242 12.79 16.69 11.30
C VAL A 242 13.86 15.82 11.98
N GLU A 243 14.83 16.45 12.58
CA GLU A 243 15.99 15.78 13.17
C GLU A 243 15.59 14.87 14.34
N GLY A 244 16.01 13.60 14.28
CA GLY A 244 15.82 12.64 15.36
C GLY A 244 14.41 12.08 15.51
N ARG A 245 13.47 12.33 14.57
CA ARG A 245 12.09 11.83 14.58
C ARG A 245 11.64 11.38 13.20
N HIS A 246 10.56 10.62 13.15
CA HIS A 246 9.94 10.16 11.91
C HIS A 246 8.51 10.65 11.77
N PHE A 247 8.02 10.75 10.53
CA PHE A 247 6.62 10.99 10.23
C PHE A 247 6.00 9.75 9.59
N VAL A 248 4.78 9.42 10.00
CA VAL A 248 3.97 8.36 9.40
C VAL A 248 2.62 8.93 8.99
N ASP A 249 2.28 8.78 7.73
CA ASP A 249 1.00 9.19 7.17
C ASP A 249 0.11 7.96 6.98
N THR A 250 -0.93 7.83 7.80
CA THR A 250 -1.86 6.70 7.76
C THR A 250 -2.70 6.66 6.50
N PHE A 251 -2.88 7.80 5.81
CA PHE A 251 -3.50 7.85 4.48
C PHE A 251 -2.67 7.07 3.44
N LEU A 252 -1.34 7.20 3.48
CA LEU A 252 -0.46 6.40 2.62
C LEU A 252 -0.47 4.93 3.00
N LEU A 253 -0.48 4.61 4.30
CA LEU A 253 -0.58 3.22 4.77
C LEU A 253 -1.87 2.54 4.28
N ALA A 254 -3.00 3.23 4.34
CA ALA A 254 -4.28 2.75 3.83
C ALA A 254 -4.24 2.50 2.31
N GLN A 255 -3.60 3.39 1.55
CA GLN A 255 -3.42 3.21 0.11
C GLN A 255 -2.54 1.99 -0.20
N PHE A 256 -1.43 1.78 0.52
CA PHE A 256 -0.59 0.60 0.34
C PHE A 256 -1.33 -0.70 0.68
N TYR A 257 -2.10 -0.71 1.76
CA TYR A 257 -2.96 -1.84 2.12
C TYR A 257 -3.92 -2.18 0.98
N ASP A 258 -4.57 -1.19 0.41
CA ASP A 258 -5.61 -1.37 -0.59
C ASP A 258 -5.08 -1.71 -2.01
N VAL A 259 -3.78 -1.61 -2.26
CA VAL A 259 -3.17 -2.11 -3.51
C VAL A 259 -3.48 -3.59 -3.73
N GLY A 260 -3.35 -4.40 -2.67
CA GLY A 260 -3.60 -5.84 -2.73
C GLY A 260 -5.06 -6.21 -2.55
N MET A 261 -5.74 -5.56 -1.62
CA MET A 261 -7.08 -5.96 -1.17
C MET A 261 -8.20 -5.36 -2.01
N ARG A 262 -8.03 -4.11 -2.48
CA ARG A 262 -9.05 -3.34 -3.23
C ARG A 262 -10.41 -3.32 -2.54
N SER A 263 -10.41 -3.28 -1.21
CA SER A 263 -11.59 -3.43 -0.36
C SER A 263 -12.06 -2.11 0.25
N LEU A 264 -11.22 -1.07 0.29
CA LEU A 264 -11.58 0.22 0.84
C LEU A 264 -12.55 0.96 -0.09
N SER A 265 -13.62 1.51 0.49
CA SER A 265 -14.59 2.35 -0.21
C SER A 265 -14.04 3.73 -0.54
N GLY A 266 -13.17 4.25 0.32
CA GLY A 266 -12.45 5.52 0.21
C GLY A 266 -11.19 5.48 1.05
N PHE A 267 -10.42 6.58 1.04
CA PHE A 267 -9.19 6.71 1.83
C PHE A 267 -9.30 7.77 2.92
N GLU A 268 -10.47 8.38 3.07
CA GLU A 268 -10.72 9.27 4.20
C GLU A 268 -10.59 8.48 5.50
N ARG A 269 -10.16 9.15 6.56
CA ARG A 269 -9.93 8.50 7.86
C ARG A 269 -11.15 7.73 8.34
N SER A 270 -12.35 8.33 8.22
CA SER A 270 -13.61 7.68 8.60
C SER A 270 -13.94 6.44 7.77
N ASP A 271 -13.69 6.47 6.45
CA ASP A 271 -13.88 5.31 5.57
C ASP A 271 -12.97 4.16 5.98
N VAL A 272 -11.69 4.47 6.27
CA VAL A 272 -10.69 3.50 6.70
C VAL A 272 -11.04 2.92 8.07
N ALA A 273 -11.37 3.77 9.04
CA ALA A 273 -11.76 3.35 10.38
C ALA A 273 -13.03 2.48 10.37
N GLN A 274 -14.01 2.85 9.56
CA GLN A 274 -15.24 2.05 9.38
C GLN A 274 -14.95 0.69 8.76
N HIS A 275 -14.13 0.64 7.71
CA HIS A 275 -13.77 -0.63 7.05
C HIS A 275 -13.13 -1.62 8.02
N PHE A 276 -12.31 -1.15 8.93
CA PHE A 276 -11.64 -1.99 9.92
C PHE A 276 -12.43 -2.17 11.23
N GLY A 277 -13.66 -1.62 11.33
CA GLY A 277 -14.45 -1.68 12.55
C GLY A 277 -13.84 -0.90 13.73
N LEU A 278 -13.03 0.12 13.45
CA LEU A 278 -12.32 0.93 14.45
C LEU A 278 -13.07 2.22 14.83
N ALA A 279 -14.13 2.56 14.12
CA ALA A 279 -14.91 3.78 14.38
C ALA A 279 -15.69 3.64 15.68
N SER A 280 -15.37 4.48 16.67
CA SER A 280 -16.00 4.45 17.99
C SER A 280 -17.35 5.18 18.04
N MET A 281 -17.58 6.13 17.12
CA MET A 281 -18.79 6.96 17.04
C MET A 281 -19.04 7.40 15.60
N ALA A 282 -19.69 6.56 14.82
CA ALA A 282 -19.84 6.72 13.37
C ALA A 282 -20.47 8.08 12.95
N GLU A 283 -21.46 8.58 13.69
CA GLU A 283 -22.11 9.86 13.37
C GLU A 283 -21.20 11.08 13.61
N ILE A 284 -20.39 11.07 14.67
CA ILE A 284 -19.46 12.16 14.98
C ILE A 284 -18.27 12.15 14.03
N SER A 285 -17.78 10.97 13.68
CA SER A 285 -16.68 10.79 12.73
C SER A 285 -16.98 11.37 11.33
N GLN A 286 -18.24 11.41 10.93
CA GLN A 286 -18.69 11.89 9.61
C GLN A 286 -18.91 13.42 9.53
N LEU A 287 -18.89 14.13 10.66
CA LEU A 287 -19.02 15.60 10.63
C LEU A 287 -17.89 16.23 9.82
N SER A 288 -18.24 16.97 8.78
CA SER A 288 -17.28 17.61 7.87
C SER A 288 -17.81 18.92 7.30
N GLY A 289 -16.94 19.69 6.66
CA GLY A 289 -17.29 20.90 5.93
C GLY A 289 -18.08 21.91 6.76
N LYS A 290 -19.24 22.34 6.25
CA LYS A 290 -20.10 23.36 6.88
C LYS A 290 -20.64 22.93 8.25
N GLU A 291 -20.94 21.65 8.44
CA GLU A 291 -21.44 21.15 9.72
C GLU A 291 -20.38 21.28 10.82
N LEU A 292 -19.13 20.95 10.49
CA LEU A 292 -18.02 21.10 11.41
C LEU A 292 -17.74 22.56 11.75
N GLN A 293 -17.84 23.44 10.76
CA GLN A 293 -17.72 24.90 10.96
C GLN A 293 -18.82 25.46 11.88
N LEU A 294 -20.07 25.03 11.65
CA LEU A 294 -21.19 25.42 12.52
C LEU A 294 -20.99 24.88 13.94
N ALA A 295 -20.56 23.62 14.09
CA ALA A 295 -20.29 23.05 15.40
C ALA A 295 -19.20 23.83 16.16
N TRP A 296 -18.13 24.25 15.49
CA TRP A 296 -17.07 25.07 16.09
C TRP A 296 -17.59 26.39 16.67
N GLN A 297 -18.60 26.99 16.03
CA GLN A 297 -19.18 28.28 16.45
C GLN A 297 -20.30 28.14 17.48
N SER A 298 -21.12 27.10 17.38
CA SER A 298 -22.40 27.00 18.11
C SER A 298 -22.55 25.76 18.98
N ASP A 299 -21.74 24.70 18.78
CA ASP A 299 -21.75 23.46 19.56
C ASP A 299 -20.32 22.98 19.88
N PRO A 300 -19.62 23.67 20.81
CA PRO A 300 -18.23 23.33 21.14
C PRO A 300 -18.03 21.91 21.66
N ALA A 301 -19.03 21.33 22.31
CA ALA A 301 -18.94 19.97 22.85
C ALA A 301 -18.86 18.93 21.72
N ARG A 302 -19.75 19.05 20.72
CA ARG A 302 -19.77 18.20 19.53
C ARG A 302 -18.51 18.39 18.66
N TYR A 303 -18.02 19.62 18.54
CA TYR A 303 -16.79 19.93 17.84
C TYR A 303 -15.57 19.29 18.50
N ARG A 304 -15.43 19.40 19.85
CA ARG A 304 -14.35 18.77 20.62
C ARG A 304 -14.32 17.27 20.44
N GLU A 305 -15.49 16.63 20.56
CA GLU A 305 -15.57 15.17 20.41
C GLU A 305 -15.16 14.75 18.99
N ARG A 306 -15.55 15.50 17.95
CA ARG A 306 -15.13 15.27 16.57
C ARG A 306 -13.61 15.38 16.41
N ALA A 307 -13.00 16.39 17.01
CA ALA A 307 -11.54 16.60 16.94
C ALA A 307 -10.77 15.48 17.64
N LEU A 308 -11.20 15.06 18.82
CA LEU A 308 -10.57 13.97 19.58
C LEU A 308 -10.83 12.60 18.91
N CYS A 309 -12.01 12.38 18.35
CA CYS A 309 -12.33 11.19 17.57
C CYS A 309 -11.32 11.01 16.42
N ALA A 310 -10.92 12.08 15.77
CA ALA A 310 -9.96 12.04 14.67
C ALA A 310 -8.61 11.45 15.05
N VAL A 311 -8.00 11.90 16.14
CA VAL A 311 -6.71 11.37 16.59
C VAL A 311 -6.82 9.94 17.13
N ARG A 312 -7.96 9.58 17.74
CA ARG A 312 -8.24 8.19 18.18
C ARG A 312 -8.33 7.23 17.00
N GLU A 313 -9.03 7.62 15.93
CA GLU A 313 -9.11 6.85 14.68
C GLU A 313 -7.74 6.75 14.00
N THR A 314 -6.99 7.85 13.91
CA THR A 314 -5.62 7.86 13.37
C THR A 314 -4.72 6.91 14.14
N ARG A 315 -4.78 6.92 15.49
CA ARG A 315 -4.04 5.99 16.35
C ARG A 315 -4.43 4.53 16.07
N ALA A 316 -5.73 4.24 16.04
CA ALA A 316 -6.22 2.89 15.79
C ALA A 316 -5.80 2.34 14.42
N VAL A 317 -5.86 3.19 13.37
CA VAL A 317 -5.38 2.83 12.02
C VAL A 317 -3.86 2.61 12.02
N ALA A 318 -3.09 3.46 12.71
CA ALA A 318 -1.65 3.30 12.84
C ALA A 318 -1.29 2.03 13.60
N ASP A 319 -2.00 1.70 14.69
CA ASP A 319 -1.83 0.46 15.46
C ASP A 319 -2.04 -0.79 14.62
N LEU A 320 -2.95 -0.72 13.65
CA LEU A 320 -3.25 -1.84 12.76
C LEU A 320 -2.24 -1.97 11.61
N LEU A 321 -1.89 -0.86 10.95
CA LEU A 321 -1.15 -0.89 9.69
C LEU A 321 0.36 -0.68 9.83
N SER A 322 0.83 -0.02 10.91
CA SER A 322 2.25 0.29 11.11
C SER A 322 3.13 -0.89 11.55
N PRO A 323 2.65 -1.93 12.29
CA PRO A 323 3.53 -2.98 12.83
C PRO A 323 4.37 -3.70 11.76
N SER A 324 3.81 -3.96 10.58
CA SER A 324 4.56 -4.59 9.48
C SER A 324 5.75 -3.73 9.00
N TYR A 325 5.59 -2.41 8.96
CA TYR A 325 6.66 -1.49 8.57
C TYR A 325 7.67 -1.28 9.70
N PHE A 326 7.23 -1.32 10.95
CA PHE A 326 8.11 -1.33 12.12
C PHE A 326 9.06 -2.53 12.10
N ILE A 327 8.55 -3.73 11.82
CA ILE A 327 9.37 -4.94 11.63
C ILE A 327 10.33 -4.76 10.45
N GLN A 328 9.87 -4.18 9.35
CA GLN A 328 10.71 -3.92 8.18
C GLN A 328 11.83 -2.91 8.48
N ALA A 329 11.63 -1.94 9.37
CA ALA A 329 12.69 -1.04 9.82
C ALA A 329 13.77 -1.75 10.64
N GLN A 330 13.48 -2.91 11.24
CA GLN A 330 14.48 -3.78 11.87
C GLN A 330 15.29 -4.61 10.86
N ILE A 331 14.87 -4.63 9.61
CA ILE A 331 15.49 -5.42 8.54
C ILE A 331 16.31 -4.54 7.60
N PHE A 332 15.70 -3.46 7.12
CA PHE A 332 16.23 -2.65 6.04
C PHE A 332 17.05 -1.47 6.53
N PRO A 333 18.16 -1.13 5.86
CA PRO A 333 19.02 0.00 6.23
C PRO A 333 18.42 1.34 5.78
N TYR A 334 17.25 1.69 6.32
CA TYR A 334 16.52 2.93 6.02
C TYR A 334 15.94 3.56 7.28
N ASN A 335 15.68 4.88 7.22
CA ASN A 335 14.77 5.54 8.14
C ASN A 335 13.40 4.87 8.12
N TYR A 336 12.69 4.89 9.25
CA TYR A 336 11.34 4.32 9.36
C TYR A 336 10.38 4.91 8.32
N GLN A 337 10.36 6.21 8.16
CA GLN A 337 9.57 6.89 7.13
C GLN A 337 9.93 6.42 5.71
N ASP A 338 11.20 6.20 5.40
CA ASP A 338 11.65 5.72 4.09
C ASP A 338 11.34 4.24 3.86
N VAL A 339 11.32 3.43 4.90
CA VAL A 339 10.84 2.03 4.82
C VAL A 339 9.39 1.99 4.31
N ILE A 340 8.53 2.90 4.76
CA ILE A 340 7.12 2.94 4.35
C ILE A 340 6.97 3.28 2.86
N VAL A 341 7.68 4.30 2.39
CA VAL A 341 7.46 4.85 1.04
C VAL A 341 8.30 4.20 -0.06
N ARG A 342 9.28 3.36 0.26
CA ARG A 342 10.10 2.67 -0.74
C ARG A 342 9.51 1.33 -1.13
N GLY A 343 9.58 0.99 -2.42
CA GLY A 343 9.14 -0.31 -2.93
C GLY A 343 10.01 -1.48 -2.42
N ASN A 344 9.43 -2.67 -2.34
CA ASN A 344 10.09 -3.87 -1.83
C ASN A 344 11.38 -4.20 -2.58
N ALA A 345 11.40 -4.07 -3.91
CA ALA A 345 12.60 -4.35 -4.71
C ALA A 345 13.78 -3.42 -4.36
N THR A 346 13.51 -2.13 -4.14
CA THR A 346 14.53 -1.16 -3.67
C THR A 346 15.06 -1.53 -2.29
N ARG A 347 14.17 -1.97 -1.38
CA ARG A 347 14.55 -2.42 -0.04
C ARG A 347 15.39 -3.69 -0.07
N ILE A 348 15.03 -4.66 -0.91
CA ILE A 348 15.81 -5.89 -1.12
C ILE A 348 17.21 -5.55 -1.66
N ASN A 349 17.31 -4.65 -2.67
CA ASN A 349 18.62 -4.21 -3.19
C ASN A 349 19.54 -3.66 -2.08
N ALA A 350 18.97 -2.92 -1.13
CA ALA A 350 19.76 -2.38 -0.01
C ALA A 350 20.33 -3.48 0.92
N LEU A 351 19.67 -4.64 1.05
CA LEU A 351 20.21 -5.78 1.79
C LEU A 351 21.43 -6.36 1.08
N PHE A 352 21.38 -6.51 -0.26
CA PHE A 352 22.54 -6.95 -1.03
C PHE A 352 23.72 -6.00 -0.86
N LEU A 353 23.49 -4.71 -1.06
CA LEU A 353 24.54 -3.69 -0.92
C LEU A 353 25.16 -3.71 0.47
N ARG A 354 24.36 -3.90 1.53
CA ARG A 354 24.87 -4.02 2.91
C ARG A 354 25.77 -5.25 3.09
N GLU A 355 25.34 -6.40 2.61
CA GLU A 355 26.11 -7.65 2.80
C GLU A 355 27.36 -7.66 1.92
N TYR A 356 27.32 -7.15 0.68
CA TYR A 356 28.47 -7.00 -0.19
C TYR A 356 29.49 -6.01 0.37
N LEU A 357 29.04 -4.87 0.89
CA LEU A 357 29.89 -3.91 1.56
C LEU A 357 30.54 -4.48 2.83
N ARG A 358 29.78 -5.23 3.62
CA ARG A 358 30.30 -5.93 4.80
C ARG A 358 31.44 -6.87 4.46
N GLN A 359 31.34 -7.59 3.34
CA GLN A 359 32.35 -8.53 2.88
C GLN A 359 33.43 -7.87 2.03
N ARG A 360 33.41 -6.53 1.91
CA ARG A 360 34.36 -5.78 1.10
C ARG A 360 34.46 -6.32 -0.33
N HIS A 361 33.31 -6.66 -0.91
CA HIS A 361 33.19 -7.23 -2.24
C HIS A 361 32.65 -6.20 -3.25
N SER A 362 33.13 -6.30 -4.49
CA SER A 362 32.66 -5.49 -5.62
C SER A 362 31.16 -5.72 -5.89
N ILE A 363 30.50 -4.74 -6.49
CA ILE A 363 29.09 -4.80 -6.84
C ILE A 363 28.88 -4.62 -8.35
N PRO A 364 27.85 -5.25 -8.95
CA PRO A 364 27.57 -5.10 -10.38
C PRO A 364 26.89 -3.75 -10.68
N GLU A 365 26.95 -3.32 -11.93
CA GLU A 365 26.09 -2.25 -12.40
C GLU A 365 24.66 -2.74 -12.58
N MET A 366 23.70 -1.79 -12.56
CA MET A 366 22.29 -2.10 -12.81
C MET A 366 22.10 -2.60 -14.25
N PRO A 367 21.37 -3.70 -14.46
CA PRO A 367 21.15 -4.25 -15.80
C PRO A 367 20.20 -3.36 -16.61
N MET A 368 20.31 -3.43 -17.93
CA MET A 368 19.30 -2.83 -18.82
C MET A 368 17.98 -3.59 -18.72
N ALA A 369 16.88 -2.85 -18.64
CA ALA A 369 15.55 -3.43 -18.61
C ALA A 369 15.26 -4.26 -19.90
N ARG A 370 14.70 -5.45 -19.70
CA ARG A 370 14.26 -6.35 -20.78
C ARG A 370 12.84 -6.81 -20.48
N SER A 371 12.00 -6.94 -21.49
CA SER A 371 10.69 -7.57 -21.37
C SER A 371 10.83 -9.09 -21.42
N PHE A 372 10.02 -9.78 -20.63
CA PHE A 372 9.89 -11.24 -20.64
C PHE A 372 8.43 -11.62 -20.38
N GLU A 373 8.07 -12.84 -20.74
CA GLU A 373 6.72 -13.34 -20.57
C GLU A 373 6.42 -13.61 -19.08
N GLY A 374 5.26 -13.13 -18.61
CA GLY A 374 4.82 -13.25 -17.23
C GLY A 374 4.31 -14.64 -16.85
N GLY A 375 3.60 -14.73 -15.72
CA GLY A 375 2.95 -15.93 -15.23
C GLY A 375 1.81 -16.39 -16.14
N TYR A 376 1.39 -17.66 -16.00
CA TYR A 376 0.28 -18.23 -16.77
C TYR A 376 -1.06 -17.79 -16.21
N THR A 377 -1.91 -17.30 -17.08
CA THR A 377 -3.32 -16.99 -16.76
C THR A 377 -4.16 -17.38 -17.95
N ASP A 378 -5.19 -18.17 -17.73
CA ASP A 378 -6.09 -18.62 -18.79
C ASP A 378 -7.49 -18.89 -18.24
N ILE A 379 -8.50 -18.85 -19.12
CA ILE A 379 -9.89 -19.11 -18.80
C ILE A 379 -10.44 -20.17 -19.74
N PHE A 380 -10.97 -21.26 -19.17
CA PHE A 380 -11.50 -22.41 -19.89
C PHE A 380 -13.02 -22.45 -19.88
N PHE A 381 -13.63 -21.70 -18.96
CA PHE A 381 -15.08 -21.65 -18.82
C PHE A 381 -15.52 -20.27 -18.37
N THR A 382 -16.62 -19.76 -18.97
CA THR A 382 -17.26 -18.50 -18.58
C THR A 382 -18.71 -18.75 -18.17
N GLY A 383 -19.17 -18.02 -17.14
CA GLY A 383 -20.49 -18.20 -16.53
C GLY A 383 -20.40 -18.73 -15.12
N VAL A 384 -21.46 -19.40 -14.65
CA VAL A 384 -21.54 -19.95 -13.29
C VAL A 384 -21.17 -21.42 -13.30
N ALA A 385 -20.12 -21.79 -12.55
CA ALA A 385 -19.76 -23.17 -12.23
C ALA A 385 -20.08 -23.46 -10.76
N ARG A 386 -20.44 -24.71 -10.46
CA ARG A 386 -20.80 -25.14 -9.09
C ARG A 386 -19.83 -26.16 -8.54
N ASN A 387 -19.80 -26.28 -7.21
CA ASN A 387 -18.89 -27.18 -6.48
C ASN A 387 -17.45 -26.99 -6.94
N VAL A 388 -16.97 -25.75 -6.83
CA VAL A 388 -15.65 -25.35 -7.34
C VAL A 388 -14.60 -25.55 -6.27
N TRP A 389 -13.52 -26.22 -6.66
CA TRP A 389 -12.35 -26.43 -5.81
C TRP A 389 -11.21 -25.56 -6.32
N HIS A 390 -10.37 -25.15 -5.38
CA HIS A 390 -9.16 -24.42 -5.68
C HIS A 390 -7.95 -25.25 -5.28
N CYS A 391 -6.98 -25.38 -6.17
CA CYS A 391 -5.66 -25.87 -5.83
C CYS A 391 -4.60 -24.80 -6.14
N ASP A 392 -3.75 -24.56 -5.18
CA ASP A 392 -2.69 -23.54 -5.24
C ASP A 392 -1.32 -24.18 -5.03
N VAL A 393 -0.28 -23.63 -5.67
CA VAL A 393 1.10 -24.01 -5.41
C VAL A 393 1.67 -23.14 -4.30
N ALA A 394 1.99 -23.76 -3.19
CA ALA A 394 2.52 -23.07 -2.02
C ALA A 394 3.75 -22.22 -2.34
N SER A 395 3.59 -20.90 -2.40
CA SER A 395 4.65 -19.96 -2.75
C SER A 395 5.37 -20.34 -4.06
N LEU A 396 4.64 -20.46 -5.17
CA LEU A 396 5.11 -20.96 -6.47
C LEU A 396 6.49 -20.40 -6.87
N TYR A 397 6.63 -19.11 -7.05
CA TYR A 397 7.88 -18.50 -7.52
C TYR A 397 9.04 -18.65 -6.53
N PRO A 398 8.86 -18.42 -5.22
CA PRO A 398 9.89 -18.73 -4.22
C PRO A 398 10.36 -20.19 -4.22
N SER A 399 9.43 -21.12 -4.37
CA SER A 399 9.73 -22.54 -4.44
C SER A 399 10.52 -22.89 -5.72
N ILE A 400 10.13 -22.34 -6.88
CA ILE A 400 10.86 -22.47 -8.14
C ILE A 400 12.27 -21.90 -8.01
N MET A 401 12.42 -20.68 -7.48
CA MET A 401 13.74 -20.05 -7.34
C MET A 401 14.70 -20.92 -6.52
N LEU A 402 14.23 -21.48 -5.40
CA LEU A 402 15.06 -22.33 -4.54
C LEU A 402 15.32 -23.72 -5.13
N GLN A 403 14.33 -24.32 -5.81
CA GLN A 403 14.41 -25.69 -6.31
C GLN A 403 15.22 -25.81 -7.61
N PHE A 404 15.13 -24.78 -8.46
CA PHE A 404 15.76 -24.77 -9.78
C PHE A 404 16.92 -23.78 -9.90
N ASP A 405 17.43 -23.29 -8.76
CA ASP A 405 18.56 -22.35 -8.67
C ASP A 405 18.41 -21.14 -9.60
N CYS A 406 17.19 -20.54 -9.63
CA CYS A 406 16.92 -19.33 -10.41
C CYS A 406 17.35 -18.10 -9.61
N PHE A 407 18.66 -17.84 -9.53
CA PHE A 407 19.28 -16.76 -8.79
C PHE A 407 20.03 -15.81 -9.72
N PRO A 408 20.29 -14.56 -9.29
CA PRO A 408 21.11 -13.64 -10.09
C PRO A 408 22.50 -14.18 -10.37
N ALA A 409 22.92 -14.23 -11.64
CA ALA A 409 24.24 -14.72 -12.04
C ALA A 409 25.39 -13.86 -11.47
N THR A 410 25.12 -12.56 -11.20
CA THR A 410 26.08 -11.62 -10.62
C THR A 410 26.20 -11.74 -9.09
N ASP A 411 25.37 -12.53 -8.43
CA ASP A 411 25.39 -12.69 -6.97
C ASP A 411 26.47 -13.73 -6.53
N GLN A 412 27.73 -13.35 -6.64
CA GLN A 412 28.88 -14.19 -6.32
C GLN A 412 28.92 -14.66 -4.85
N LEU A 413 28.29 -13.93 -3.94
CA LEU A 413 28.21 -14.24 -2.51
C LEU A 413 26.95 -15.04 -2.12
N GLN A 414 26.10 -15.40 -3.09
CA GLN A 414 24.85 -16.15 -2.89
C GLN A 414 23.91 -15.52 -1.87
N ILE A 415 23.92 -14.19 -1.76
CA ILE A 415 23.09 -13.43 -0.81
C ILE A 415 21.61 -13.64 -1.07
N PHE A 416 21.21 -13.71 -2.36
CA PHE A 416 19.83 -13.98 -2.76
C PHE A 416 19.31 -15.29 -2.14
N ARG A 417 20.04 -16.38 -2.35
CA ARG A 417 19.70 -17.70 -1.84
C ARG A 417 19.60 -17.71 -0.31
N HIS A 418 20.60 -17.12 0.36
CA HIS A 418 20.64 -17.06 1.82
C HIS A 418 19.48 -16.27 2.39
N LEU A 419 19.20 -15.07 1.87
CA LEU A 419 18.09 -14.24 2.33
C LEU A 419 16.73 -14.92 2.12
N LEU A 420 16.51 -15.54 0.95
CA LEU A 420 15.24 -16.20 0.66
C LEU A 420 15.03 -17.43 1.56
N THR A 421 16.08 -18.19 1.83
CA THR A 421 16.04 -19.35 2.75
C THR A 421 15.78 -18.91 4.20
N ASP A 422 16.48 -17.87 4.67
CA ASP A 422 16.29 -17.30 6.00
C ASP A 422 14.85 -16.79 6.18
N LEU A 423 14.34 -16.01 5.23
CA LEU A 423 12.97 -15.48 5.26
C LEU A 423 11.93 -16.60 5.33
N ARG A 424 12.09 -17.67 4.55
CA ARG A 424 11.20 -18.83 4.61
C ARG A 424 11.22 -19.47 6.00
N SER A 425 12.41 -19.68 6.57
CA SER A 425 12.58 -20.27 7.90
C SER A 425 11.98 -19.39 9.00
N PHE A 426 12.20 -18.06 8.93
CA PHE A 426 11.62 -17.10 9.86
C PHE A 426 10.10 -17.05 9.77
N ARG A 427 9.53 -17.11 8.56
CA ARG A 427 8.07 -17.15 8.38
C ARG A 427 7.45 -18.39 9.01
N LEU A 428 8.06 -19.57 8.82
CA LEU A 428 7.56 -20.82 9.42
C LEU A 428 7.60 -20.77 10.94
N ARG A 429 8.67 -20.23 11.53
CA ARG A 429 8.78 -20.01 12.97
C ARG A 429 7.70 -19.04 13.45
N ALA A 430 7.56 -17.87 12.81
CA ALA A 430 6.55 -16.88 13.18
C ALA A 430 5.11 -17.45 13.13
N LYS A 431 4.79 -18.33 12.14
CA LYS A 431 3.52 -19.05 12.10
C LYS A 431 3.33 -20.00 13.29
N SER A 432 4.40 -20.71 13.69
CA SER A 432 4.38 -21.58 14.85
C SER A 432 4.18 -20.79 16.14
N ASP A 433 4.94 -19.70 16.31
CA ASP A 433 4.89 -18.84 17.48
C ASP A 433 3.54 -18.13 17.60
N MET A 434 2.93 -17.71 16.48
CA MET A 434 1.58 -17.15 16.46
C MET A 434 0.53 -18.13 17.00
N ARG A 435 0.66 -19.43 16.69
CA ARG A 435 -0.25 -20.47 17.20
C ARG A 435 -0.03 -20.76 18.68
N ALA A 436 1.18 -20.55 19.18
CA ALA A 436 1.58 -20.75 20.56
C ALA A 436 1.48 -19.48 21.41
N ALA A 437 1.07 -18.36 20.83
CA ALA A 437 0.98 -17.06 21.50
C ALA A 437 0.07 -17.11 22.73
N ARG A 438 0.49 -16.46 23.81
CA ARG A 438 -0.16 -16.51 25.14
C ARG A 438 -1.24 -15.45 25.31
N ASP A 439 -1.12 -14.35 24.56
CA ASP A 439 -2.05 -13.22 24.61
C ASP A 439 -2.25 -12.61 23.22
N GLU A 440 -3.25 -11.72 23.10
CA GLU A 440 -3.57 -11.06 21.86
C GLU A 440 -2.47 -10.09 21.34
N PRO A 441 -1.72 -9.35 22.16
CA PRO A 441 -0.57 -8.57 21.70
C PRO A 441 0.53 -9.43 21.06
N GLU A 442 0.92 -10.53 21.69
CA GLU A 442 1.92 -11.47 21.17
C GLU A 442 1.45 -12.09 19.85
N LYS A 443 0.19 -12.51 19.77
CA LYS A 443 -0.43 -13.05 18.56
C LYS A 443 -0.43 -12.04 17.41
N ARG A 444 -0.79 -10.78 17.67
CA ARG A 444 -0.74 -9.69 16.68
C ARG A 444 0.68 -9.44 16.17
N TYR A 445 1.66 -9.43 17.06
CA TYR A 445 3.07 -9.28 16.69
C TYR A 445 3.51 -10.39 15.74
N PHE A 446 3.31 -11.65 16.08
CA PHE A 446 3.68 -12.77 15.20
C PHE A 446 2.88 -12.83 13.91
N HIS A 447 1.62 -12.39 13.93
CA HIS A 447 0.82 -12.23 12.72
C HIS A 447 1.43 -11.16 11.79
N ALA A 448 1.79 -9.99 12.31
CA ALA A 448 2.46 -8.95 11.53
C ALA A 448 3.82 -9.43 10.99
N LEU A 449 4.58 -10.16 11.80
CA LEU A 449 5.88 -10.72 11.46
C LEU A 449 5.79 -11.72 10.29
N GLN A 450 4.88 -12.73 10.40
CA GLN A 450 4.73 -13.72 9.34
C GLN A 450 4.19 -13.12 8.03
N ASN A 451 3.31 -12.11 8.11
CA ASN A 451 2.81 -11.39 6.94
C ASN A 451 3.91 -10.56 6.27
N THR A 452 4.75 -9.89 7.07
CA THR A 452 5.93 -9.17 6.57
C THR A 452 6.85 -10.11 5.80
N PHE A 453 7.17 -11.28 6.36
CA PHE A 453 8.01 -12.25 5.68
C PHE A 453 7.36 -12.82 4.42
N LYS A 454 6.04 -13.07 4.43
CA LYS A 454 5.31 -13.50 3.22
C LYS A 454 5.44 -12.49 2.08
N ILE A 455 5.23 -11.22 2.37
CA ILE A 455 5.34 -10.14 1.38
C ILE A 455 6.76 -10.04 0.84
N LEU A 456 7.77 -10.12 1.71
CA LEU A 456 9.16 -10.05 1.30
C LEU A 456 9.56 -11.23 0.43
N ILE A 457 9.22 -12.46 0.83
CA ILE A 457 9.50 -13.67 0.06
C ILE A 457 8.95 -13.57 -1.36
N ASN A 458 7.68 -13.15 -1.49
CA ASN A 458 7.03 -12.98 -2.79
C ASN A 458 7.66 -11.84 -3.63
N SER A 459 8.27 -10.86 -2.96
CA SER A 459 8.92 -9.72 -3.64
C SER A 459 10.28 -10.06 -4.26
N PHE A 460 10.89 -11.18 -3.91
CA PHE A 460 12.18 -11.60 -4.48
C PHE A 460 12.10 -11.90 -5.98
N TYR A 461 11.00 -12.50 -6.43
CA TYR A 461 10.76 -12.64 -7.86
C TYR A 461 10.68 -11.27 -8.56
N GLY A 462 9.90 -10.33 -8.00
CA GLY A 462 9.80 -8.97 -8.54
C GLY A 462 11.16 -8.23 -8.55
N TYR A 463 12.04 -8.55 -7.62
CA TYR A 463 13.40 -8.01 -7.59
C TYR A 463 14.25 -8.48 -8.77
N LEU A 464 14.12 -9.74 -9.23
CA LEU A 464 14.84 -10.22 -10.41
C LEU A 464 14.53 -9.38 -11.66
N GLY A 465 13.30 -8.90 -11.80
CA GLY A 465 12.87 -8.05 -12.92
C GLY A 465 12.99 -6.53 -12.67
N PHE A 466 13.70 -6.11 -11.61
CA PHE A 466 13.78 -4.70 -11.22
C PHE A 466 15.04 -4.03 -11.77
N ALA A 467 14.95 -3.34 -12.90
CA ALA A 467 16.10 -2.73 -13.58
C ALA A 467 16.92 -1.73 -12.76
N GLN A 468 16.38 -1.21 -11.65
CA GLN A 468 17.12 -0.33 -10.72
C GLN A 468 17.80 -1.10 -9.58
N GLY A 469 17.74 -2.43 -9.58
CA GLY A 469 18.47 -3.30 -8.65
C GLY A 469 19.81 -3.69 -9.22
N ASN A 470 20.89 -3.51 -8.45
CA ASN A 470 22.25 -3.89 -8.89
C ASN A 470 22.34 -5.39 -9.25
N PHE A 471 21.67 -6.24 -8.50
CA PHE A 471 21.68 -7.71 -8.69
C PHE A 471 20.41 -8.23 -9.40
N ALA A 472 19.66 -7.38 -10.10
CA ALA A 472 18.53 -7.85 -10.88
C ALA A 472 19.01 -8.70 -12.07
N ASP A 473 18.22 -9.74 -12.41
CA ASP A 473 18.54 -10.69 -13.47
C ASP A 473 17.28 -11.09 -14.23
N PHE A 474 17.09 -10.48 -15.39
CA PHE A 474 15.92 -10.68 -16.23
C PHE A 474 15.85 -12.09 -16.85
N GLU A 475 16.99 -12.77 -17.03
CA GLU A 475 17.03 -14.15 -17.52
C GLU A 475 16.58 -15.12 -16.42
N ALA A 476 17.06 -14.91 -15.19
CA ALA A 476 16.55 -15.65 -14.03
C ALA A 476 15.05 -15.42 -13.82
N ALA A 477 14.56 -14.18 -13.96
CA ALA A 477 13.12 -13.86 -13.86
C ALA A 477 12.30 -14.58 -14.92
N ALA A 478 12.74 -14.55 -16.18
CA ALA A 478 12.11 -15.25 -17.30
C ALA A 478 12.07 -16.77 -17.09
N ARG A 479 13.16 -17.35 -16.56
CA ARG A 479 13.25 -18.79 -16.26
C ARG A 479 12.25 -19.18 -15.16
N VAL A 480 12.08 -18.37 -14.11
CA VAL A 480 11.08 -18.61 -13.06
C VAL A 480 9.67 -18.70 -13.63
N THR A 481 9.26 -17.72 -14.47
CA THR A 481 7.92 -17.73 -15.06
C THR A 481 7.73 -18.82 -16.08
N GLN A 482 8.77 -19.18 -16.86
CA GLN A 482 8.70 -20.30 -17.78
C GLN A 482 8.44 -21.63 -17.05
N ILE A 483 9.24 -21.93 -16.00
CA ILE A 483 9.03 -23.12 -15.19
C ILE A 483 7.63 -23.11 -14.53
N GLY A 484 7.19 -21.95 -14.04
CA GLY A 484 5.85 -21.79 -13.45
C GLY A 484 4.73 -22.10 -14.45
N ARG A 485 4.84 -21.61 -15.69
CA ARG A 485 3.90 -21.92 -16.77
C ARG A 485 3.88 -23.42 -17.09
N ASP A 486 5.03 -24.06 -17.16
CA ASP A 486 5.12 -25.46 -17.50
C ASP A 486 4.53 -26.36 -16.40
N LEU A 487 4.79 -26.03 -15.11
CA LEU A 487 4.19 -26.70 -13.97
C LEU A 487 2.66 -26.58 -13.96
N LEU A 488 2.13 -25.38 -14.18
CA LEU A 488 0.67 -25.17 -14.21
C LEU A 488 0.02 -25.92 -15.37
N LYS A 489 0.63 -25.93 -16.55
CA LYS A 489 0.13 -26.73 -17.69
C LYS A 489 0.12 -28.21 -17.37
N GLN A 490 1.17 -28.74 -16.74
CA GLN A 490 1.23 -30.13 -16.28
C GLN A 490 0.09 -30.44 -15.29
N MET A 491 -0.14 -29.54 -14.31
CA MET A 491 -1.24 -29.69 -13.34
C MET A 491 -2.61 -29.71 -14.02
N ILE A 492 -2.84 -28.82 -15.00
CA ILE A 492 -4.09 -28.75 -15.78
C ILE A 492 -4.35 -30.04 -16.54
N GLU A 493 -3.35 -30.54 -17.26
CA GLU A 493 -3.47 -31.78 -18.04
C GLU A 493 -3.73 -32.99 -17.13
N TRP A 494 -3.06 -33.04 -15.99
CA TRP A 494 -3.31 -34.07 -14.99
C TRP A 494 -4.74 -34.01 -14.45
N LEU A 495 -5.23 -32.82 -14.02
CA LEU A 495 -6.59 -32.63 -13.52
C LEU A 495 -7.64 -33.03 -14.56
N LYS A 496 -7.47 -32.61 -15.81
CA LYS A 496 -8.33 -33.02 -16.93
C LYS A 496 -8.31 -34.53 -17.15
N GLY A 497 -7.13 -35.16 -17.04
CA GLY A 497 -6.96 -36.62 -17.11
C GLY A 497 -7.69 -37.36 -16.01
N GLN A 498 -7.90 -36.76 -14.83
CA GLN A 498 -8.74 -37.29 -13.75
C GLN A 498 -10.24 -37.02 -13.97
N GLY A 499 -10.65 -36.34 -15.04
CA GLY A 499 -12.04 -35.98 -15.33
C GLY A 499 -12.50 -34.68 -14.68
N ALA A 500 -11.62 -33.84 -14.15
CA ALA A 500 -11.96 -32.53 -13.62
C ALA A 500 -12.21 -31.53 -14.75
N GLN A 501 -13.16 -30.62 -14.55
CA GLN A 501 -13.40 -29.49 -15.45
C GLN A 501 -12.66 -28.25 -14.92
N VAL A 502 -11.56 -27.89 -15.58
CA VAL A 502 -10.84 -26.67 -15.27
C VAL A 502 -11.64 -25.45 -15.69
N ILE A 503 -11.75 -24.44 -14.82
CA ILE A 503 -12.49 -23.20 -15.03
C ILE A 503 -11.55 -22.06 -15.39
N GLU A 504 -10.62 -21.76 -14.52
CA GLU A 504 -9.69 -20.63 -14.64
C GLU A 504 -8.35 -20.92 -13.97
N VAL A 505 -7.27 -20.34 -14.50
CA VAL A 505 -5.94 -20.36 -13.91
C VAL A 505 -5.50 -18.93 -13.61
N ASP A 506 -5.11 -18.68 -12.38
CA ASP A 506 -4.69 -17.36 -11.92
C ASP A 506 -3.28 -17.41 -11.29
N THR A 507 -2.25 -17.39 -12.12
CA THR A 507 -0.83 -17.24 -11.79
C THR A 507 -0.20 -18.40 -11.02
N ASP A 508 -0.78 -18.86 -9.93
CA ASP A 508 -0.28 -19.88 -8.99
C ASP A 508 -1.36 -20.90 -8.59
N GLY A 509 -2.64 -20.62 -8.90
CA GLY A 509 -3.77 -21.45 -8.56
C GLY A 509 -4.68 -21.82 -9.73
N ILE A 510 -5.38 -22.92 -9.59
CA ILE A 510 -6.32 -23.48 -10.58
C ILE A 510 -7.69 -23.67 -9.92
N TYR A 511 -8.72 -23.05 -10.50
CA TYR A 511 -10.13 -23.30 -10.14
C TYR A 511 -10.72 -24.39 -11.06
N PHE A 512 -11.36 -25.38 -10.48
CA PHE A 512 -11.91 -26.52 -11.22
C PHE A 512 -13.12 -27.13 -10.52
N VAL A 513 -13.99 -27.78 -11.30
CA VAL A 513 -15.03 -28.69 -10.78
C VAL A 513 -14.42 -30.09 -10.68
N PRO A 514 -14.49 -30.77 -9.52
CA PRO A 514 -13.91 -32.09 -9.35
C PRO A 514 -14.60 -33.15 -10.21
N PRO A 515 -13.99 -34.32 -10.45
CA PRO A 515 -14.60 -35.44 -11.17
C PRO A 515 -15.98 -35.85 -10.60
N GLY A 516 -16.91 -36.31 -11.45
CA GLY A 516 -18.32 -36.56 -11.09
C GLY A 516 -18.52 -37.50 -9.90
N GLU A 517 -17.77 -38.57 -9.79
CA GLU A 517 -17.84 -39.49 -8.63
C GLU A 517 -17.44 -38.81 -7.30
N MET A 518 -16.47 -37.92 -7.32
CA MET A 518 -16.07 -37.13 -6.15
C MET A 518 -17.08 -36.04 -5.82
N ALA A 519 -17.73 -35.49 -6.84
CA ALA A 519 -18.79 -34.50 -6.67
C ALA A 519 -20.04 -35.10 -6.04
N GLU A 520 -20.39 -36.32 -6.41
CA GLU A 520 -21.54 -37.09 -5.80
C GLU A 520 -21.26 -37.52 -4.37
N GLN A 521 -20.05 -37.97 -4.05
CA GLN A 521 -19.64 -38.27 -2.66
C GLN A 521 -19.67 -37.03 -1.78
N SER A 522 -19.28 -35.86 -2.32
CA SER A 522 -19.38 -34.57 -1.62
C SER A 522 -20.84 -34.16 -1.37
N ARG A 523 -21.77 -34.41 -2.32
CA ARG A 523 -23.21 -34.16 -2.17
C ARG A 523 -23.91 -35.12 -1.20
N ALA A 524 -23.56 -36.39 -1.24
CA ALA A 524 -24.17 -37.41 -0.38
C ALA A 524 -23.84 -37.21 1.11
N LEU A 525 -22.69 -36.62 1.42
CA LEU A 525 -22.26 -36.29 2.78
C LEU A 525 -22.82 -34.96 3.30
N SER A 526 -23.27 -34.06 2.42
CA SER A 526 -23.91 -32.79 2.80
C SER A 526 -25.39 -32.91 3.18
N GLY A 527 -25.99 -34.07 3.02
CA GLY A 527 -27.36 -34.38 3.45
C GLY A 527 -27.52 -34.79 4.93
N ALA A 528 -26.44 -34.86 5.70
CA ALA A 528 -26.45 -35.07 7.14
C ALA A 528 -25.62 -33.98 7.82
N GLU A 529 -26.30 -33.06 8.50
CA GLU A 529 -25.77 -32.07 9.44
C GLU A 529 -24.38 -31.49 9.14
N GLU A 530 -24.36 -30.20 8.73
CA GLU A 530 -23.19 -29.34 8.56
C GLU A 530 -22.07 -29.83 7.60
N GLY A 531 -22.21 -29.44 6.38
CA GLY A 531 -21.24 -29.11 5.34
C GLY A 531 -19.77 -29.50 5.42
N ARG A 532 -19.36 -30.67 5.94
CA ARG A 532 -17.98 -31.17 5.87
C ARG A 532 -17.82 -32.10 4.68
N ARG A 533 -17.20 -31.53 3.63
CA ARG A 533 -16.81 -32.22 2.39
C ARG A 533 -15.74 -33.29 2.65
N SER A 534 -15.75 -34.39 1.89
CA SER A 534 -14.90 -35.55 2.18
C SER A 534 -13.40 -35.22 2.18
N PRO A 535 -12.72 -35.18 3.33
CA PRO A 535 -11.28 -34.96 3.39
C PRO A 535 -10.47 -35.99 2.61
N ALA A 536 -11.02 -37.21 2.43
CA ALA A 536 -10.36 -38.29 1.73
C ALA A 536 -10.25 -38.08 0.21
N ALA A 537 -11.27 -37.48 -0.44
CA ALA A 537 -11.22 -37.16 -1.88
C ALA A 537 -10.24 -36.06 -2.20
N ILE A 538 -10.20 -35.01 -1.37
CA ILE A 538 -9.22 -33.91 -1.48
C ILE A 538 -7.81 -34.44 -1.33
N GLU A 539 -7.58 -35.25 -0.30
CA GLU A 539 -6.26 -35.82 -0.01
C GLU A 539 -5.80 -36.79 -1.10
N ALA A 540 -6.73 -37.53 -1.73
CA ALA A 540 -6.42 -38.39 -2.87
C ALA A 540 -5.94 -37.60 -4.08
N LEU A 541 -6.66 -36.52 -4.45
CA LEU A 541 -6.23 -35.61 -5.54
C LEU A 541 -4.90 -34.94 -5.20
N ARG A 542 -4.77 -34.39 -3.99
CA ARG A 542 -3.52 -33.77 -3.54
C ARG A 542 -2.33 -34.71 -3.63
N LYS A 543 -2.45 -35.95 -3.13
CA LYS A 543 -1.40 -36.96 -3.21
C LYS A 543 -1.10 -37.41 -4.64
N GLY A 544 -2.14 -37.49 -5.48
CA GLY A 544 -1.99 -37.83 -6.89
C GLY A 544 -1.19 -36.75 -7.62
N LEU A 545 -1.62 -35.50 -7.51
CA LEU A 545 -0.97 -34.37 -8.16
C LEU A 545 0.45 -34.14 -7.64
N ALA A 546 0.68 -34.29 -6.33
CA ALA A 546 2.00 -34.16 -5.71
C ALA A 546 3.05 -35.16 -6.22
N LYS A 547 2.64 -36.30 -6.78
CA LYS A 547 3.54 -37.27 -7.40
C LYS A 547 4.03 -36.84 -8.78
N GLU A 548 3.24 -36.03 -9.45
CA GLU A 548 3.57 -35.52 -10.79
C GLU A 548 4.50 -34.31 -10.75
N LEU A 549 4.61 -33.65 -9.59
CA LEU A 549 5.38 -32.42 -9.45
C LEU A 549 6.79 -32.69 -8.92
N PRO A 550 7.76 -31.85 -9.29
CA PRO A 550 9.11 -31.94 -8.77
C PRO A 550 9.15 -31.85 -7.25
N LYS A 551 10.10 -32.57 -6.64
CA LYS A 551 10.31 -32.51 -5.19
C LYS A 551 10.52 -31.07 -4.72
N GLY A 552 9.81 -30.63 -3.68
CA GLY A 552 9.89 -29.28 -3.13
C GLY A 552 8.88 -28.30 -3.72
N ILE A 553 8.07 -28.71 -4.69
CA ILE A 553 6.86 -28.01 -5.13
C ILE A 553 5.68 -28.64 -4.43
N GLU A 554 5.05 -27.90 -3.53
CA GLU A 554 3.93 -28.36 -2.70
C GLU A 554 2.63 -27.77 -3.21
N VAL A 555 1.57 -28.60 -3.30
CA VAL A 555 0.23 -28.20 -3.70
C VAL A 555 -0.69 -28.22 -2.49
N GLU A 556 -1.43 -27.16 -2.31
CA GLU A 556 -2.46 -27.00 -1.30
C GLU A 556 -3.85 -27.04 -1.97
N PHE A 557 -4.81 -27.72 -1.36
CA PHE A 557 -6.22 -27.73 -1.72
C PHE A 557 -6.96 -27.13 -0.52
N ASP A 558 -6.91 -25.81 -0.41
CA ASP A 558 -7.25 -25.11 0.81
C ASP A 558 -8.66 -24.49 0.79
N GLU A 559 -9.21 -24.25 -0.42
CA GLU A 559 -10.49 -23.57 -0.56
C GLU A 559 -11.47 -24.34 -1.45
N GLN A 560 -12.74 -24.32 -1.03
CA GLN A 560 -13.87 -24.87 -1.76
C GLN A 560 -15.01 -23.87 -1.74
N PHE A 561 -15.71 -23.76 -2.87
CA PHE A 561 -16.77 -22.78 -3.08
C PHE A 561 -18.02 -23.48 -3.62
N ASP A 562 -19.19 -23.03 -3.20
CA ASP A 562 -20.46 -23.55 -3.68
C ASP A 562 -20.69 -23.19 -5.15
N ALA A 563 -20.24 -21.99 -5.55
CA ALA A 563 -20.26 -21.56 -6.94
C ALA A 563 -19.13 -20.57 -7.25
N MET A 564 -18.77 -20.48 -8.53
CA MET A 564 -17.88 -19.47 -9.09
C MET A 564 -18.54 -18.85 -10.33
N PHE A 565 -18.64 -17.53 -10.35
CA PHE A 565 -18.98 -16.76 -11.53
C PHE A 565 -17.68 -16.30 -12.21
N SER A 566 -17.30 -16.92 -13.33
CA SER A 566 -16.14 -16.57 -14.13
C SER A 566 -16.57 -15.67 -15.30
N TYR A 567 -15.99 -14.45 -15.36
CA TYR A 567 -16.38 -13.43 -16.36
C TYR A 567 -15.29 -13.21 -17.42
N LYS A 568 -14.10 -12.94 -16.98
CA LYS A 568 -12.87 -12.74 -17.80
C LYS A 568 -11.68 -13.15 -16.97
N ALA A 569 -10.57 -13.48 -17.59
CA ALA A 569 -9.33 -13.82 -16.88
C ALA A 569 -9.03 -12.82 -15.74
N LYS A 570 -8.81 -13.34 -14.55
CA LYS A 570 -8.63 -12.59 -13.28
C LYS A 570 -9.83 -11.73 -12.84
N ASN A 571 -11.02 -11.97 -13.38
CA ASN A 571 -12.25 -11.27 -12.99
C ASN A 571 -13.36 -12.27 -12.75
N TYR A 572 -13.53 -12.68 -11.51
CA TYR A 572 -14.46 -13.71 -11.08
C TYR A 572 -15.02 -13.41 -9.69
N ALA A 573 -16.11 -14.07 -9.33
CA ALA A 573 -16.67 -14.07 -8.00
C ALA A 573 -16.84 -15.51 -7.49
N LEU A 574 -16.68 -15.70 -6.19
CA LEU A 574 -16.76 -16.98 -5.51
C LEU A 574 -17.85 -16.90 -4.43
N LEU A 575 -18.68 -17.92 -4.32
CA LEU A 575 -19.70 -18.07 -3.29
C LEU A 575 -19.20 -19.07 -2.26
N THR A 576 -19.00 -18.63 -1.03
CA THR A 576 -18.59 -19.51 0.08
C THR A 576 -19.76 -20.33 0.60
N SER A 577 -19.50 -21.36 1.40
CA SER A 577 -20.51 -22.17 2.07
C SER A 577 -21.32 -21.37 3.10
N GLU A 578 -20.78 -20.28 3.62
CA GLU A 578 -21.47 -19.35 4.52
C GLU A 578 -22.38 -18.35 3.76
N GLY A 579 -22.42 -18.42 2.43
CA GLY A 579 -23.21 -17.54 1.57
C GLY A 579 -22.57 -16.17 1.34
N GLU A 580 -21.27 -16.01 1.65
CA GLU A 580 -20.53 -14.80 1.36
C GLU A 580 -20.03 -14.78 -0.09
N VAL A 581 -20.01 -13.60 -0.70
CA VAL A 581 -19.49 -13.39 -2.05
C VAL A 581 -18.11 -12.76 -2.02
N VAL A 582 -17.11 -13.47 -2.53
CA VAL A 582 -15.74 -12.97 -2.67
C VAL A 582 -15.48 -12.58 -4.11
N ILE A 583 -15.44 -11.29 -4.41
CA ILE A 583 -15.18 -10.80 -5.76
C ILE A 583 -13.67 -10.59 -5.97
N LYS A 584 -13.16 -10.98 -7.14
CA LYS A 584 -11.77 -10.77 -7.59
C LYS A 584 -11.75 -10.03 -8.93
N GLY A 585 -10.70 -9.24 -9.13
CA GLY A 585 -10.41 -8.57 -10.39
C GLY A 585 -10.97 -7.16 -10.56
N GLY A 586 -10.24 -6.37 -11.34
CA GLY A 586 -10.50 -4.93 -11.51
C GLY A 586 -11.76 -4.60 -12.30
N ALA A 587 -12.27 -5.52 -13.13
CA ALA A 587 -13.50 -5.28 -13.89
C ALA A 587 -14.77 -5.39 -13.02
N LEU A 588 -14.74 -6.25 -11.98
CA LEU A 588 -15.84 -6.45 -11.04
C LEU A 588 -15.70 -5.56 -9.79
N LYS A 589 -14.47 -5.30 -9.33
CA LYS A 589 -14.14 -4.38 -8.21
C LYS A 589 -13.71 -3.00 -8.68
N SER A 590 -14.25 -2.50 -9.81
CA SER A 590 -13.83 -1.22 -10.36
C SER A 590 -14.15 -0.06 -9.42
N ARG A 591 -13.12 0.72 -9.05
CA ARG A 591 -13.30 2.01 -8.35
C ARG A 591 -13.99 3.07 -9.21
N GLY A 592 -14.14 2.80 -10.51
CA GLY A 592 -14.91 3.62 -11.42
C GLY A 592 -16.43 3.48 -11.25
N LEU A 593 -16.89 2.51 -10.44
CA LEU A 593 -18.30 2.33 -10.09
C LEU A 593 -18.62 3.12 -8.81
N GLU A 594 -19.77 3.78 -8.79
CA GLU A 594 -20.33 4.39 -7.58
C GLU A 594 -20.69 3.31 -6.53
N LYS A 595 -20.85 3.69 -5.26
CA LYS A 595 -21.14 2.73 -4.17
C LYS A 595 -22.39 1.89 -4.46
N PHE A 596 -23.49 2.52 -4.92
CA PHE A 596 -24.73 1.79 -5.24
C PHE A 596 -24.56 0.78 -6.36
N GLN A 597 -23.73 1.07 -7.37
CA GLN A 597 -23.47 0.13 -8.46
C GLN A 597 -22.68 -1.08 -7.98
N ARG A 598 -21.74 -0.90 -7.05
CA ARG A 598 -20.98 -2.01 -6.46
C ARG A 598 -21.88 -2.94 -5.67
N LEU A 599 -22.76 -2.37 -4.83
CA LEU A 599 -23.74 -3.16 -4.07
C LEU A 599 -24.68 -3.91 -5.00
N PHE A 600 -25.23 -3.22 -6.02
CA PHE A 600 -26.10 -3.85 -7.00
C PHE A 600 -25.40 -5.00 -7.75
N LEU A 601 -24.16 -4.79 -8.18
CA LEU A 601 -23.39 -5.81 -8.89
C LEU A 601 -23.10 -7.04 -8.00
N GLU A 602 -22.79 -6.84 -6.74
CA GLU A 602 -22.53 -7.90 -5.77
C GLU A 602 -23.78 -8.75 -5.53
N GLU A 603 -24.93 -8.11 -5.26
CA GLU A 603 -26.21 -8.77 -5.07
C GLU A 603 -26.66 -9.52 -6.36
N MET A 604 -26.50 -8.89 -7.51
CA MET A 604 -26.83 -9.51 -8.80
C MET A 604 -25.96 -10.74 -9.09
N ILE A 605 -24.65 -10.67 -8.84
CA ILE A 605 -23.75 -11.82 -9.01
C ILE A 605 -24.11 -12.92 -8.02
N LYS A 606 -24.50 -12.60 -6.79
CA LYS A 606 -24.97 -13.55 -5.81
C LYS A 606 -26.21 -14.28 -6.31
N LEU A 607 -27.21 -13.55 -6.80
CA LEU A 607 -28.42 -14.15 -7.39
C LEU A 607 -28.09 -15.08 -8.57
N LEU A 608 -27.15 -14.72 -9.43
CA LEU A 608 -26.69 -15.57 -10.53
C LEU A 608 -26.06 -16.87 -9.99
N MET A 609 -25.21 -16.79 -8.98
CA MET A 609 -24.56 -17.96 -8.37
C MET A 609 -25.53 -18.83 -7.58
N GLU A 610 -26.62 -18.28 -7.05
CA GLU A 610 -27.70 -19.00 -6.36
C GLU A 610 -28.79 -19.55 -7.30
N GLU A 611 -28.63 -19.40 -8.62
CA GLU A 611 -29.65 -19.77 -9.63
C GLU A 611 -30.98 -19.00 -9.53
N LYS A 612 -30.94 -17.80 -8.97
CA LYS A 612 -32.08 -16.91 -8.79
C LYS A 612 -32.07 -15.75 -9.80
N ALA A 613 -31.66 -16.02 -11.04
CA ALA A 613 -31.56 -14.99 -12.08
C ALA A 613 -32.89 -14.28 -12.33
N ASP A 614 -34.03 -14.97 -12.15
CA ASP A 614 -35.37 -14.39 -12.27
C ASP A 614 -35.67 -13.28 -11.25
N ALA A 615 -34.92 -13.21 -10.14
CA ALA A 615 -35.02 -12.13 -9.16
C ALA A 615 -34.27 -10.84 -9.52
N ILE A 616 -33.41 -10.85 -10.56
CA ILE A 616 -32.61 -9.69 -10.95
C ILE A 616 -33.49 -8.48 -11.35
N PRO A 617 -34.61 -8.65 -12.13
CA PRO A 617 -35.49 -7.51 -12.40
C PRO A 617 -36.07 -6.87 -11.13
N ALA A 618 -36.50 -7.67 -10.17
CA ALA A 618 -37.01 -7.16 -8.88
C ALA A 618 -35.94 -6.41 -8.09
N LEU A 619 -34.72 -6.93 -8.00
CA LEU A 619 -33.59 -6.25 -7.40
C LEU A 619 -33.29 -4.89 -8.09
N ARG A 620 -33.31 -4.89 -9.43
CA ARG A 620 -33.11 -3.67 -10.22
C ARG A 620 -34.19 -2.63 -9.90
N ASP A 621 -35.44 -3.04 -9.81
CA ASP A 621 -36.56 -2.14 -9.54
C ASP A 621 -36.52 -1.61 -8.09
N GLU A 622 -36.10 -2.39 -7.13
CA GLU A 622 -35.85 -1.96 -5.76
C GLU A 622 -34.79 -0.84 -5.70
N PHE A 623 -33.64 -1.05 -6.32
CA PHE A 623 -32.59 -0.03 -6.37
C PHE A 623 -33.04 1.22 -7.14
N ALA A 624 -33.79 1.07 -8.24
CA ALA A 624 -34.35 2.19 -8.96
C ALA A 624 -35.40 2.98 -8.14
N HIS A 625 -36.16 2.33 -7.26
CA HIS A 625 -37.07 2.97 -6.33
C HIS A 625 -36.31 3.79 -5.29
N GLN A 626 -35.28 3.24 -4.66
CA GLN A 626 -34.40 3.95 -3.72
C GLN A 626 -33.80 5.23 -4.34
N ILE A 627 -33.38 5.16 -5.62
CA ILE A 627 -32.85 6.34 -6.35
C ILE A 627 -33.96 7.37 -6.63
N ARG A 628 -35.16 6.94 -7.08
CA ARG A 628 -36.28 7.86 -7.39
C ARG A 628 -36.77 8.59 -6.15
N ASP A 629 -36.87 7.88 -5.03
CA ASP A 629 -37.33 8.41 -3.74
C ASP A 629 -36.26 9.21 -3.02
N ARG A 630 -35.03 9.25 -3.59
CA ARG A 630 -33.88 9.93 -2.97
C ARG A 630 -33.60 9.45 -1.54
N ALA A 631 -33.87 8.16 -1.31
CA ALA A 631 -33.74 7.54 0.00
C ALA A 631 -32.25 7.40 0.45
N TRP A 632 -31.32 7.36 -0.51
CA TRP A 632 -29.91 7.23 -0.21
C TRP A 632 -29.22 8.58 -0.02
N PRO A 633 -28.21 8.66 0.86
CA PRO A 633 -27.32 9.80 0.95
C PRO A 633 -26.50 9.97 -0.33
N ILE A 634 -25.99 11.16 -0.58
CA ILE A 634 -25.26 11.47 -1.83
C ILE A 634 -24.00 10.61 -2.01
N GLU A 635 -23.41 10.14 -0.92
CA GLU A 635 -22.24 9.27 -0.88
C GLU A 635 -22.45 7.94 -1.59
N MET A 636 -23.70 7.50 -1.73
CA MET A 636 -24.06 6.32 -2.51
C MET A 636 -23.96 6.56 -4.02
N LEU A 637 -24.22 7.78 -4.45
CA LEU A 637 -24.27 8.21 -5.86
C LEU A 637 -23.01 8.92 -6.32
N MET A 638 -22.14 9.32 -5.39
CA MET A 638 -20.92 10.05 -5.73
C MET A 638 -19.85 9.13 -6.32
N LYS A 639 -18.99 9.73 -7.13
CA LYS A 639 -17.78 9.14 -7.65
C LYS A 639 -16.56 9.93 -7.21
N THR A 640 -15.51 9.24 -6.80
CA THR A 640 -14.21 9.85 -6.47
C THR A 640 -13.16 9.42 -7.48
N ASP A 641 -12.65 10.37 -8.24
CA ASP A 641 -11.58 10.13 -9.21
C ASP A 641 -10.27 10.79 -8.75
N THR A 642 -9.16 10.07 -8.90
CA THR A 642 -7.81 10.59 -8.63
C THR A 642 -7.23 11.21 -9.90
N LEU A 643 -6.72 12.43 -9.83
CA LEU A 643 -6.04 13.08 -10.95
C LEU A 643 -4.69 12.40 -11.21
N GLN A 644 -4.52 11.86 -12.42
CA GLN A 644 -3.28 11.17 -12.83
C GLN A 644 -2.26 12.11 -13.46
N ASP A 645 -2.74 13.13 -14.17
CA ASP A 645 -1.95 14.14 -14.86
C ASP A 645 -2.15 15.50 -14.19
N SER A 646 -1.16 16.40 -14.34
CA SER A 646 -1.39 17.81 -14.01
C SER A 646 -2.48 18.42 -14.90
N LEU A 647 -3.16 19.46 -14.42
CA LEU A 647 -4.22 20.15 -15.17
C LEU A 647 -3.70 20.71 -16.50
N GLU A 648 -2.45 21.15 -16.55
CA GLU A 648 -1.81 21.63 -17.79
C GLU A 648 -1.62 20.48 -18.79
N LYS A 649 -1.08 19.35 -18.36
CA LYS A 649 -0.90 18.17 -19.22
C LYS A 649 -2.25 17.62 -19.70
N TYR A 650 -3.28 17.65 -18.86
CA TYR A 650 -4.63 17.29 -19.24
C TYR A 650 -5.15 18.20 -20.37
N ARG A 651 -5.03 19.54 -20.22
CA ARG A 651 -5.42 20.51 -21.28
C ARG A 651 -4.69 20.23 -22.61
N GLN A 652 -3.39 19.96 -22.55
CA GLN A 652 -2.59 19.61 -23.75
C GLN A 652 -3.10 18.33 -24.41
N LYS A 653 -3.40 17.28 -23.66
CA LYS A 653 -3.93 16.02 -24.17
C LYS A 653 -5.31 16.19 -24.82
N ILE A 654 -6.19 17.01 -24.23
CA ILE A 654 -7.51 17.32 -24.81
C ILE A 654 -7.34 18.12 -26.12
N ALA A 655 -6.52 19.17 -26.11
CA ALA A 655 -6.26 19.98 -27.30
C ALA A 655 -5.65 19.16 -28.47
N GLY A 656 -4.82 18.16 -28.14
CA GLY A 656 -4.23 17.25 -29.11
C GLY A 656 -5.14 16.07 -29.54
N GLY A 657 -6.37 15.98 -29.04
CA GLY A 657 -7.31 14.88 -29.33
C GLY A 657 -6.92 13.52 -28.74
N ASN A 658 -5.94 13.49 -27.85
CA ASN A 658 -5.38 12.26 -27.27
C ASN A 658 -6.11 11.79 -26.00
N ARG A 659 -7.15 12.51 -25.56
CA ARG A 659 -7.94 12.17 -24.36
C ARG A 659 -9.33 12.77 -24.45
N ASN A 660 -10.34 12.06 -23.93
CA ASN A 660 -11.68 12.58 -23.73
C ASN A 660 -11.75 13.45 -22.47
N ARG A 661 -12.71 14.38 -22.43
CA ARG A 661 -13.00 15.16 -21.24
C ARG A 661 -13.48 14.27 -20.10
N ALA A 662 -13.03 14.57 -18.87
CA ALA A 662 -13.34 13.83 -17.66
C ALA A 662 -13.85 14.76 -16.56
N ALA A 663 -14.93 14.36 -15.89
CA ALA A 663 -15.64 15.19 -14.92
C ALA A 663 -14.72 15.75 -13.82
N ALA A 664 -13.90 14.93 -13.19
CA ALA A 664 -12.99 15.38 -12.14
C ALA A 664 -12.02 16.48 -12.61
N TYR A 665 -11.47 16.35 -13.83
CA TYR A 665 -10.58 17.36 -14.39
C TYR A 665 -11.28 18.66 -14.77
N GLU A 666 -12.49 18.57 -15.34
CA GLU A 666 -13.27 19.75 -15.69
C GLU A 666 -13.69 20.52 -14.42
N LEU A 667 -14.08 19.80 -13.37
CA LEU A 667 -14.37 20.39 -12.06
C LEU A 667 -13.14 21.03 -11.41
N ALA A 668 -11.98 20.36 -11.48
CA ALA A 668 -10.72 20.91 -11.01
C ALA A 668 -10.36 22.22 -11.72
N LEU A 669 -10.56 22.27 -13.05
CA LEU A 669 -10.31 23.46 -13.84
C LEU A 669 -11.29 24.60 -13.53
N ALA A 670 -12.55 24.26 -13.30
CA ALA A 670 -13.62 25.24 -13.00
C ALA A 670 -13.49 25.84 -11.59
N SER A 671 -12.97 25.06 -10.63
CA SER A 671 -12.81 25.51 -9.24
C SER A 671 -11.76 26.60 -9.05
N GLY A 672 -10.84 26.79 -10.02
CA GLY A 672 -9.72 27.73 -9.90
C GLY A 672 -8.65 27.33 -8.88
N ARG A 673 -8.76 26.15 -8.26
CA ARG A 673 -7.83 25.65 -7.25
C ARG A 673 -6.62 24.95 -7.89
N ASN A 674 -5.52 24.91 -7.15
CA ASN A 674 -4.26 24.32 -7.64
C ASN A 674 -4.18 22.82 -7.33
N TYR A 675 -4.96 22.02 -8.05
CA TYR A 675 -4.89 20.56 -7.93
C TYR A 675 -3.62 19.98 -8.57
N LYS A 676 -3.09 18.93 -7.94
CA LYS A 676 -1.90 18.21 -8.38
C LYS A 676 -2.21 16.76 -8.74
N PRO A 677 -1.33 16.08 -9.48
CA PRO A 677 -1.40 14.64 -9.64
C PRO A 677 -1.45 13.93 -8.29
N GLY A 678 -2.39 12.99 -8.14
CA GLY A 678 -2.64 12.27 -6.90
C GLY A 678 -3.77 12.85 -6.05
N ASP A 679 -4.27 14.06 -6.34
CA ASP A 679 -5.43 14.61 -5.64
C ASP A 679 -6.72 13.93 -6.08
N GLN A 680 -7.66 13.83 -5.15
CA GLN A 680 -8.96 13.20 -5.36
C GLN A 680 -10.05 14.26 -5.49
N ILE A 681 -10.99 14.01 -6.39
CA ILE A 681 -12.17 14.84 -6.59
C ILE A 681 -13.39 13.98 -6.50
N SER A 682 -14.23 14.27 -5.52
CA SER A 682 -15.53 13.63 -5.30
C SER A 682 -16.64 14.48 -5.92
N TYR A 683 -17.42 13.86 -6.77
CA TYR A 683 -18.48 14.54 -7.51
C TYR A 683 -19.68 13.62 -7.75
N TYR A 684 -20.81 14.21 -8.07
CA TYR A 684 -22.04 13.57 -8.54
C TYR A 684 -22.53 14.24 -9.82
N VAL A 685 -23.45 13.59 -10.52
CA VAL A 685 -24.07 14.11 -11.74
C VAL A 685 -25.42 14.74 -11.38
N LYS A 686 -25.57 16.06 -11.57
CA LYS A 686 -26.81 16.80 -11.32
C LYS A 686 -27.77 16.68 -12.49
N ALA A 687 -29.06 16.87 -12.23
CA ALA A 687 -30.09 17.00 -13.24
C ALA A 687 -29.88 18.29 -14.07
N THR A 688 -30.08 18.19 -15.38
CA THR A 688 -29.95 19.31 -16.31
C THR A 688 -31.19 19.40 -17.20
N PRO A 689 -31.64 20.61 -17.61
CA PRO A 689 -32.84 20.77 -18.46
C PRO A 689 -32.72 20.08 -19.85
N LYS A 690 -31.50 19.94 -20.30
CA LYS A 690 -31.18 19.24 -21.58
C LYS A 690 -30.18 18.12 -21.29
N LYS A 691 -30.24 17.05 -22.08
CA LYS A 691 -29.26 15.97 -22.00
C LYS A 691 -27.89 16.50 -22.41
N VAL A 692 -26.94 16.47 -21.48
CA VAL A 692 -25.55 16.88 -21.68
C VAL A 692 -24.61 15.71 -21.30
N ALA A 693 -23.35 15.83 -21.63
CA ALA A 693 -22.36 14.84 -21.20
C ALA A 693 -22.18 14.86 -19.68
N ALA A 694 -21.88 13.70 -19.08
CA ALA A 694 -21.74 13.57 -17.63
C ALA A 694 -20.71 14.55 -17.02
N TYR A 695 -19.62 14.87 -17.74
CA TYR A 695 -18.62 15.83 -17.29
C TYR A 695 -19.13 17.28 -17.24
N GLU A 696 -20.14 17.64 -18.04
CA GLU A 696 -20.78 18.97 -18.04
C GLU A 696 -21.82 19.09 -16.92
N ALA A 697 -22.45 17.97 -16.55
CA ALA A 697 -23.42 17.90 -15.46
C ALA A 697 -22.80 17.54 -14.10
N ALA A 698 -21.49 17.33 -14.04
CA ALA A 698 -20.81 17.01 -12.80
C ALA A 698 -20.82 18.22 -11.85
N LYS A 699 -20.98 17.94 -10.54
CA LYS A 699 -20.96 18.92 -9.47
C LYS A 699 -20.19 18.34 -8.28
N LEU A 700 -19.39 19.17 -7.62
CA LEU A 700 -18.64 18.75 -6.43
C LEU A 700 -19.58 18.31 -5.32
N VAL A 701 -19.23 17.24 -4.59
CA VAL A 701 -20.03 16.78 -3.44
C VAL A 701 -20.10 17.86 -2.35
N THR A 702 -19.06 18.65 -2.20
CA THR A 702 -19.04 19.80 -1.26
C THR A 702 -20.05 20.88 -1.57
N GLU A 703 -20.62 20.90 -2.79
CA GLU A 703 -21.68 21.84 -3.21
C GLU A 703 -23.09 21.22 -3.13
N PHE A 704 -23.19 19.97 -2.65
CA PHE A 704 -24.48 19.30 -2.50
C PHE A 704 -25.30 19.95 -1.38
N ASN A 705 -26.59 20.15 -1.66
CA ASN A 705 -27.54 20.68 -0.67
C ASN A 705 -28.60 19.59 -0.36
N PRO A 706 -28.57 18.98 0.83
CA PRO A 706 -29.56 17.96 1.21
C PRO A 706 -31.02 18.45 1.21
N GLU A 707 -31.26 19.74 1.48
CA GLU A 707 -32.59 20.34 1.49
C GLU A 707 -33.13 20.62 0.07
N ASN A 708 -32.24 20.77 -0.91
CA ASN A 708 -32.59 21.00 -2.31
C ASN A 708 -31.78 20.09 -3.22
N ARG A 709 -32.14 18.83 -3.19
CA ARG A 709 -31.43 17.76 -3.90
C ARG A 709 -31.61 17.87 -5.42
N ASP A 710 -30.49 17.82 -6.14
CA ASP A 710 -30.43 18.06 -7.59
C ASP A 710 -29.76 16.94 -8.39
N GLU A 711 -29.50 15.76 -7.78
CA GLU A 711 -28.93 14.61 -8.49
C GLU A 711 -29.81 14.10 -9.64
N ASN A 712 -29.19 13.61 -10.71
CA ASN A 712 -29.83 13.14 -11.93
C ASN A 712 -30.32 11.70 -11.77
N VAL A 713 -31.57 11.51 -11.36
CA VAL A 713 -32.22 10.21 -11.14
C VAL A 713 -32.13 9.31 -12.38
N ASP A 714 -32.46 9.83 -13.55
CA ASP A 714 -32.48 9.03 -14.79
C ASP A 714 -31.08 8.53 -15.18
N TYR A 715 -30.05 9.36 -14.95
CA TYR A 715 -28.66 8.98 -15.18
C TYR A 715 -28.26 7.80 -14.31
N TYR A 716 -28.60 7.81 -13.04
CA TYR A 716 -28.22 6.73 -12.11
C TYR A 716 -29.02 5.45 -12.34
N ILE A 717 -30.29 5.54 -12.72
CA ILE A 717 -31.10 4.37 -13.10
C ILE A 717 -30.54 3.73 -14.39
N ALA A 718 -30.19 4.54 -15.40
CA ALA A 718 -29.57 4.01 -16.61
C ALA A 718 -28.28 3.21 -16.35
N LYS A 719 -27.52 3.57 -15.33
CA LYS A 719 -26.33 2.80 -14.90
C LYS A 719 -26.67 1.42 -14.34
N LEU A 720 -27.81 1.25 -13.66
CA LEU A 720 -28.30 -0.08 -13.27
C LEU A 720 -28.63 -0.93 -14.49
N ASP A 721 -29.34 -0.33 -15.46
CA ASP A 721 -29.70 -1.01 -16.71
C ASP A 721 -28.48 -1.47 -17.50
N ASP A 722 -27.42 -0.66 -17.54
CA ASP A 722 -26.14 -1.02 -18.15
C ASP A 722 -25.47 -2.21 -17.46
N LEU A 723 -25.53 -2.30 -16.13
CA LEU A 723 -25.00 -3.44 -15.37
C LEU A 723 -25.80 -4.72 -15.64
N VAL A 724 -27.13 -4.65 -15.64
CA VAL A 724 -28.01 -5.78 -15.97
C VAL A 724 -27.72 -6.27 -17.41
N LYS A 725 -27.63 -5.37 -18.35
CA LYS A 725 -27.30 -5.71 -19.77
C LYS A 725 -25.93 -6.38 -19.89
N LYS A 726 -24.95 -5.90 -19.14
CA LYS A 726 -23.56 -6.39 -19.23
C LYS A 726 -23.38 -7.76 -18.57
N PHE A 727 -24.01 -8.02 -17.44
CA PHE A 727 -23.75 -9.20 -16.62
C PHE A 727 -24.97 -10.16 -16.51
N GLY A 728 -26.20 -9.66 -16.56
CA GLY A 728 -27.42 -10.44 -16.39
C GLY A 728 -27.75 -11.40 -17.55
N GLY A 729 -27.10 -11.24 -18.71
CA GLY A 729 -27.30 -12.09 -19.89
C GLY A 729 -26.17 -13.09 -20.15
N THR A 730 -25.26 -13.31 -19.20
CA THR A 730 -24.15 -14.26 -19.35
C THR A 730 -24.67 -15.70 -19.37
N LYS A 731 -24.95 -16.21 -20.57
CA LYS A 731 -25.25 -17.65 -20.77
C LYS A 731 -23.95 -18.44 -20.59
N THR A 732 -24.06 -19.56 -19.87
CA THR A 732 -22.98 -20.56 -19.72
C THR A 732 -22.46 -20.98 -21.08
N LYS A 733 -21.21 -20.63 -21.41
CA LYS A 733 -20.54 -21.07 -22.65
C LYS A 733 -19.16 -21.60 -22.31
N ALA A 734 -18.77 -22.74 -22.92
CA ALA A 734 -17.37 -23.12 -22.99
C ALA A 734 -16.59 -21.99 -23.71
N ALA A 735 -15.43 -21.61 -23.20
CA ALA A 735 -14.64 -20.52 -23.77
C ALA A 735 -14.22 -20.84 -25.21
N ASP A 736 -14.37 -19.91 -26.14
CA ASP A 736 -13.86 -20.05 -27.49
C ASP A 736 -12.32 -19.95 -27.45
N PRO A 737 -11.57 -20.98 -27.89
CA PRO A 737 -10.11 -20.98 -27.88
C PRO A 737 -9.46 -19.83 -28.65
N ARG A 738 -10.24 -19.08 -29.46
CA ARG A 738 -9.76 -17.98 -30.32
C ARG A 738 -9.82 -16.59 -29.66
N GLN A 739 -10.33 -16.47 -28.42
CA GLN A 739 -10.35 -15.19 -27.70
C GLN A 739 -9.10 -14.95 -26.84
N VAL A 740 -8.07 -15.76 -27.00
CA VAL A 740 -6.77 -15.57 -26.34
C VAL A 740 -5.90 -14.66 -27.22
N ASN A 741 -5.52 -13.54 -26.68
CA ASN A 741 -4.58 -12.51 -27.16
C ASN A 741 -5.22 -11.25 -27.76
N LEU A 742 -5.44 -10.30 -26.85
CA LEU A 742 -5.23 -8.86 -27.11
C LEU A 742 -5.19 -8.15 -25.72
N PHE A 743 -4.01 -8.19 -25.07
CA PHE A 743 -3.41 -7.08 -24.30
C PHE A 743 -2.06 -7.55 -23.75
#